data_111dd68650fb8f44a33f379705fcd71e
#
_entry.id   111dd68650fb8f44a33f379705fcd71e
#
_cell.length_a   1.000
_cell.length_b   1.000
_cell.length_c   1.000
_cell.angle_alpha   90.00
_cell.angle_beta   90.00
_cell.angle_gamma   90.00
#
_symmetry.space_group_name_H-M   'P 1'
#
loop_
_entity.id
_entity.type
_entity.pdbx_description
1 polymer ?
#
loop_
_entity_poly.entity_id
_entity_poly.type
_entity_poly.pdbx_seq_one_letter_code
_entity_poly.pdbx_strand_id
1 'polypeptide(L)'
;MKKIILFSLFLLAGGSLSAQELRDGMVPSDEGLFPFVITYGEAAPAVDYSFLLDAPAGKDGFIRVENGHFVNDKGRIRLNATNLTAAANFPTHEQAERMAARMARFGINCVRLHYMDWPYGPENFPLAKEPSIFANDGSERNLDPEMLDRLEYLIAQFKQRGIYVNVNLYVARYQYHYKGQNAFNPEIQAKEREYAKDLLTHVNPYTGLPLAKDPVVAVIELNNEDALFTRYFSGNVRKPDWPKPSELKKLPEGERRAFFKTLEKLESDHWNNMRTYLRDELGVRVPITSTQVSYTVPSALEGMDYYDNHAYWRHPRIGVYWKQDNVAMVNDPNGGTLTGNLIPRRYAGKPYTVSEYNHPYPSFFGAEGQPMLHAFAAFQGWDGVFAYSWNNRMNEEPQGMEYFFSYAARTDCLAHFIACAAMFLRGDVAEDPEGVAPALPLKTVEDVWLTNPKRGGDIVSTIAKTSDGRFSNLTMLRHKTAVDLHGDPEVNKTLPKEEAGPVNTTCTGEIEWNNEIPGSGMFLVRTPNVKLFSGFPAGRVMDLGNGVSLVVGETKLGWTTVSLTSREGKGFAAKGSSLLVATGYTHNKDAVFTVEKDKDGKLTKAVSSRWYDWGTGPMMTEGIPATVILPSAASATKCWALDESGARMKEVPVKRGASGKAILEIGPQYRTVWYEISVQ
;
A
#
# COMPACT_ATOMS: atom_id res chain seq x y z
N MET A 1 55.32 -3.38 10.49
CA MET A 1 54.99 -4.74 10.06
C MET A 1 53.52 -5.00 10.49
N LYS A 2 52.58 -4.79 9.59
CA LYS A 2 51.16 -5.03 9.83
C LYS A 2 50.87 -6.50 9.52
N LYS A 3 50.45 -7.28 10.50
CA LYS A 3 49.97 -8.64 10.30
C LYS A 3 48.51 -8.58 9.81
N ILE A 4 48.35 -8.88 8.53
CA ILE A 4 47.06 -9.16 7.93
C ILE A 4 46.67 -10.59 8.35
N ILE A 5 45.61 -10.73 9.13
CA ILE A 5 45.01 -12.04 9.43
C ILE A 5 44.05 -12.35 8.27
N LEU A 6 44.49 -13.22 7.38
CA LEU A 6 43.63 -13.85 6.37
C LEU A 6 42.65 -14.78 7.11
N PHE A 7 41.34 -14.47 7.02
CA PHE A 7 40.28 -15.44 7.27
C PHE A 7 40.17 -16.33 6.04
N SER A 8 40.53 -17.59 6.19
CA SER A 8 40.32 -18.62 5.17
C SER A 8 38.84 -18.86 4.98
N LEU A 9 38.30 -18.41 3.85
CA LEU A 9 37.01 -18.87 3.35
C LEU A 9 37.12 -20.34 2.95
N PHE A 10 36.50 -21.23 3.68
CA PHE A 10 36.16 -22.54 3.18
C PHE A 10 35.03 -22.39 2.14
N LEU A 11 35.39 -22.36 0.88
CA LEU A 11 34.46 -22.61 -0.22
C LEU A 11 34.10 -24.09 -0.17
N LEU A 12 32.98 -24.42 0.47
CA LEU A 12 32.27 -25.65 0.17
C LEU A 12 31.52 -25.41 -1.15
N ALA A 13 32.04 -26.03 -2.20
CA ALA A 13 31.34 -26.21 -3.46
C ALA A 13 30.17 -27.20 -3.24
N GLY A 14 29.12 -26.71 -2.62
CA GLY A 14 27.79 -27.34 -2.55
C GLY A 14 26.89 -26.58 -3.51
N GLY A 15 26.39 -27.28 -4.51
CA GLY A 15 25.71 -26.71 -5.67
C GLY A 15 24.65 -25.67 -5.32
N SER A 16 24.82 -24.49 -5.88
CA SER A 16 23.83 -23.41 -5.91
C SER A 16 22.69 -23.76 -6.89
N LEU A 17 21.86 -24.74 -6.54
CA LEU A 17 20.69 -25.12 -7.36
C LEU A 17 19.45 -24.28 -7.03
N SER A 18 19.35 -23.63 -5.85
CA SER A 18 18.06 -23.21 -5.34
C SER A 18 17.52 -21.87 -5.87
N ALA A 19 18.32 -20.83 -5.94
CA ALA A 19 17.80 -19.49 -6.28
C ALA A 19 17.45 -19.30 -7.76
N GLN A 20 18.16 -19.99 -8.64
CA GLN A 20 17.95 -19.91 -10.09
C GLN A 20 16.75 -20.75 -10.52
N GLU A 21 16.55 -21.90 -9.88
CA GLU A 21 15.47 -22.83 -10.23
C GLU A 21 14.08 -22.30 -9.84
N LEU A 22 13.93 -21.66 -8.66
CA LEU A 22 12.68 -21.00 -8.28
C LEU A 22 12.39 -19.75 -9.13
N ARG A 23 13.42 -19.08 -9.65
CA ARG A 23 13.27 -18.00 -10.64
C ARG A 23 12.82 -18.54 -12.00
N ASP A 24 13.23 -19.78 -12.36
CA ASP A 24 13.04 -20.37 -13.68
C ASP A 24 11.92 -21.41 -13.73
N GLY A 25 11.11 -21.55 -12.69
CA GLY A 25 9.87 -22.32 -12.79
C GLY A 25 9.71 -23.52 -11.90
N MET A 26 10.40 -23.62 -10.79
CA MET A 26 10.09 -24.65 -9.82
C MET A 26 8.80 -24.37 -9.06
N VAL A 27 7.99 -25.40 -8.91
CA VAL A 27 6.84 -25.40 -8.01
C VAL A 27 7.36 -25.47 -6.59
N PRO A 28 7.03 -24.52 -5.71
CA PRO A 28 7.47 -24.53 -4.33
C PRO A 28 6.96 -25.76 -3.59
N SER A 29 7.80 -26.37 -2.80
CA SER A 29 7.42 -27.39 -1.84
C SER A 29 7.42 -26.83 -0.42
N ASP A 30 6.68 -27.45 0.50
CA ASP A 30 6.69 -27.10 1.91
C ASP A 30 8.01 -27.49 2.61
N GLU A 31 8.92 -28.15 1.89
CA GLU A 31 10.20 -28.60 2.43
C GLU A 31 11.03 -27.42 2.99
N GLY A 32 11.44 -27.54 4.24
CA GLY A 32 12.23 -26.51 4.94
C GLY A 32 11.43 -25.28 5.35
N LEU A 33 10.12 -25.24 5.09
CA LEU A 33 9.23 -24.23 5.63
C LEU A 33 8.65 -24.66 6.98
N PHE A 34 8.11 -23.71 7.72
CA PHE A 34 7.37 -23.95 8.95
C PHE A 34 6.09 -23.12 8.99
N PRO A 35 5.05 -23.59 9.67
CA PRO A 35 3.85 -22.81 9.86
C PRO A 35 4.12 -21.59 10.75
N PHE A 36 3.63 -20.43 10.34
CA PHE A 36 3.67 -19.22 11.14
C PHE A 36 2.50 -18.31 10.77
N VAL A 37 1.49 -18.28 11.64
CA VAL A 37 0.33 -17.40 11.49
C VAL A 37 0.31 -16.42 12.65
N ILE A 38 0.53 -15.15 12.37
CA ILE A 38 0.53 -14.12 13.41
C ILE A 38 -0.81 -14.13 14.14
N THR A 39 -0.77 -14.28 15.46
CA THR A 39 -1.96 -14.49 16.32
C THR A 39 -3.06 -13.46 16.09
N TYR A 40 -4.30 -13.91 16.20
CA TYR A 40 -5.50 -13.04 16.24
C TYR A 40 -5.85 -12.64 17.68
N GLY A 41 -5.36 -13.35 18.67
CA GLY A 41 -5.50 -13.05 20.09
C GLY A 41 -4.56 -11.97 20.60
N GLU A 42 -4.35 -11.97 21.90
CA GLU A 42 -3.42 -11.05 22.57
C GLU A 42 -2.00 -11.19 22.04
N ALA A 43 -1.29 -10.07 22.00
CA ALA A 43 0.09 -10.01 21.56
C ALA A 43 1.01 -9.54 22.69
N ALA A 44 2.23 -10.08 22.69
CA ALA A 44 3.26 -9.64 23.62
C ALA A 44 3.74 -8.19 23.28
N PRO A 45 4.24 -7.44 24.28
CA PRO A 45 4.66 -6.05 24.06
C PRO A 45 5.73 -5.87 22.97
N ALA A 46 6.54 -6.88 22.70
CA ALA A 46 7.59 -6.81 21.69
C ALA A 46 7.05 -6.54 20.27
N VAL A 47 5.82 -7.00 19.98
CA VAL A 47 5.16 -6.87 18.67
C VAL A 47 3.90 -6.00 18.72
N ASP A 48 3.69 -5.26 19.81
CA ASP A 48 2.58 -4.30 19.95
C ASP A 48 3.10 -2.87 19.82
N TYR A 49 2.71 -2.22 18.74
CA TYR A 49 3.04 -0.83 18.43
C TYR A 49 1.81 0.10 18.47
N SER A 50 0.73 -0.32 19.13
CA SER A 50 -0.48 0.50 19.33
C SER A 50 -0.20 1.83 20.03
N PHE A 51 0.91 1.93 20.79
CA PHE A 51 1.33 3.18 21.43
C PHE A 51 1.68 4.30 20.42
N LEU A 52 1.83 3.99 19.13
CA LEU A 52 1.97 5.01 18.08
C LEU A 52 0.66 5.72 17.75
N LEU A 53 -0.48 5.19 18.19
CA LEU A 53 -1.80 5.72 17.87
C LEU A 53 -2.30 6.68 18.93
N ASP A 54 -2.90 7.77 18.50
CA ASP A 54 -3.54 8.77 19.38
C ASP A 54 -5.00 8.37 19.65
N ALA A 55 -5.22 7.55 20.68
CA ALA A 55 -6.56 7.11 21.08
C ALA A 55 -7.24 8.12 22.05
N PRO A 56 -8.58 8.31 21.94
CA PRO A 56 -9.45 7.86 20.87
C PRO A 56 -9.28 8.69 19.59
N ALA A 57 -9.59 8.09 18.43
CA ALA A 57 -9.55 8.82 17.16
C ALA A 57 -10.55 9.98 17.19
N GLY A 58 -10.12 11.13 16.66
CA GLY A 58 -10.93 12.36 16.66
C GLY A 58 -10.89 13.17 17.94
N LYS A 59 -10.14 12.76 18.99
CA LYS A 59 -10.00 13.56 20.23
C LYS A 59 -9.37 14.93 19.99
N ASP A 60 -8.52 15.04 18.97
CA ASP A 60 -7.83 16.26 18.57
C ASP A 60 -8.57 17.00 17.42
N GLY A 61 -9.90 16.88 17.40
CA GLY A 61 -10.75 17.55 16.43
C GLY A 61 -10.86 16.86 15.07
N PHE A 62 -11.50 17.56 14.12
CA PHE A 62 -11.67 17.08 12.76
C PHE A 62 -10.39 17.21 11.95
N ILE A 63 -10.15 16.23 11.07
CA ILE A 63 -9.12 16.37 10.04
C ILE A 63 -9.57 17.44 9.04
N ARG A 64 -8.66 18.33 8.68
CA ARG A 64 -8.82 19.41 7.72
C ARG A 64 -7.59 19.50 6.81
N VAL A 65 -7.66 20.35 5.80
CA VAL A 65 -6.55 20.58 4.87
C VAL A 65 -5.90 21.93 5.18
N GLU A 66 -4.59 21.92 5.45
CA GLU A 66 -3.77 23.12 5.59
C GLU A 66 -2.43 22.93 4.89
N ASN A 67 -2.00 23.92 4.11
CA ASN A 67 -0.69 23.92 3.43
C ASN A 67 -0.43 22.63 2.59
N GLY A 68 -1.48 22.09 1.98
CA GLY A 68 -1.37 20.89 1.12
C GLY A 68 -1.24 19.58 1.90
N HIS A 69 -1.56 19.56 3.20
CA HIS A 69 -1.50 18.38 4.06
C HIS A 69 -2.75 18.21 4.92
N PHE A 70 -2.98 16.99 5.39
CA PHE A 70 -3.96 16.75 6.45
C PHE A 70 -3.43 17.18 7.80
N VAL A 71 -4.26 17.91 8.54
CA VAL A 71 -3.97 18.36 9.89
C VAL A 71 -5.19 18.18 10.80
N ASN A 72 -4.95 18.06 12.10
CA ASN A 72 -5.93 18.21 13.18
C ASN A 72 -5.43 19.30 14.16
N ASP A 73 -6.03 19.42 15.34
CA ASP A 73 -5.62 20.44 16.29
C ASP A 73 -4.24 20.19 16.94
N LYS A 74 -3.71 18.98 16.81
CA LYS A 74 -2.35 18.59 17.23
C LYS A 74 -1.29 18.92 16.17
N GLY A 75 -1.67 19.11 14.92
CA GLY A 75 -0.78 19.37 13.80
C GLY A 75 -0.97 18.38 12.64
N ARG A 76 0.09 18.16 11.88
CA ARG A 76 0.05 17.26 10.73
C ARG A 76 -0.28 15.82 11.15
N ILE A 77 -1.20 15.20 10.41
CA ILE A 77 -1.58 13.79 10.57
C ILE A 77 -1.30 13.02 9.29
N ARG A 78 -0.74 11.82 9.42
CA ARG A 78 -0.56 10.84 8.35
C ARG A 78 -1.45 9.63 8.60
N LEU A 79 -2.00 9.06 7.53
CA LEU A 79 -2.87 7.89 7.59
C LEU A 79 -2.10 6.64 7.15
N ASN A 80 -1.65 5.84 8.12
CA ASN A 80 -1.08 4.51 7.91
C ASN A 80 -2.21 3.49 7.98
N ALA A 81 -2.68 3.02 6.84
CA ALA A 81 -4.01 2.50 6.73
C ALA A 81 -4.13 1.16 5.99
N THR A 82 -5.30 0.57 6.07
CA THR A 82 -5.70 -0.61 5.30
C THR A 82 -7.15 -0.49 4.83
N ASN A 83 -7.59 -1.43 3.99
CA ASN A 83 -8.97 -1.54 3.53
C ASN A 83 -9.67 -2.73 4.18
N LEU A 84 -10.91 -2.55 4.59
CA LEU A 84 -11.90 -3.61 4.70
C LEU A 84 -12.79 -3.57 3.48
N THR A 85 -13.05 -4.73 2.87
CA THR A 85 -13.81 -4.80 1.62
C THR A 85 -15.02 -5.73 1.75
N ALA A 86 -16.13 -5.35 1.14
CA ALA A 86 -17.37 -6.14 1.11
C ALA A 86 -17.79 -6.61 2.52
N ALA A 87 -18.04 -7.90 2.69
CA ALA A 87 -18.52 -8.49 3.95
C ALA A 87 -17.58 -8.28 5.15
N ALA A 88 -16.28 -8.03 4.92
CA ALA A 88 -15.35 -7.76 6.01
C ALA A 88 -15.64 -6.45 6.78
N ASN A 89 -16.50 -5.58 6.24
CA ASN A 89 -16.98 -4.39 6.94
C ASN A 89 -18.03 -4.70 8.04
N PHE A 90 -18.53 -5.93 8.11
CA PHE A 90 -19.65 -6.30 8.97
C PHE A 90 -19.32 -7.46 9.92
N PRO A 91 -18.20 -7.41 10.69
CA PRO A 91 -17.86 -8.44 11.65
C PRO A 91 -18.88 -8.48 12.79
N THR A 92 -18.97 -9.61 13.51
CA THR A 92 -19.71 -9.62 14.78
C THR A 92 -19.08 -8.67 15.78
N HIS A 93 -19.77 -8.30 16.85
CA HIS A 93 -19.22 -7.40 17.87
C HIS A 93 -17.91 -7.93 18.46
N GLU A 94 -17.87 -9.22 18.84
CA GLU A 94 -16.65 -9.85 19.37
C GLU A 94 -15.48 -9.82 18.37
N GLN A 95 -15.78 -10.09 17.11
CA GLN A 95 -14.79 -10.05 16.03
C GLN A 95 -14.28 -8.62 15.78
N ALA A 96 -15.16 -7.62 15.85
CA ALA A 96 -14.80 -6.21 15.71
C ALA A 96 -13.79 -5.76 16.78
N GLU A 97 -13.96 -6.20 18.04
CA GLU A 97 -13.03 -5.91 19.13
C GLU A 97 -11.63 -6.49 18.86
N ARG A 98 -11.55 -7.77 18.46
CA ARG A 98 -10.28 -8.43 18.15
C ARG A 98 -9.62 -7.84 16.90
N MET A 99 -10.39 -7.57 15.86
CA MET A 99 -9.90 -6.97 14.62
C MET A 99 -9.30 -5.59 14.87
N ALA A 100 -10.01 -4.72 15.59
CA ALA A 100 -9.53 -3.39 15.90
C ALA A 100 -8.27 -3.41 16.79
N ALA A 101 -8.22 -4.31 17.79
CA ALA A 101 -7.03 -4.49 18.61
C ALA A 101 -5.83 -4.97 17.77
N ARG A 102 -6.07 -5.95 16.88
CA ARG A 102 -5.01 -6.46 16.00
C ARG A 102 -4.50 -5.43 15.01
N MET A 103 -5.36 -4.61 14.43
CA MET A 103 -4.94 -3.52 13.53
C MET A 103 -4.13 -2.46 14.27
N ALA A 104 -4.57 -2.06 15.47
CA ALA A 104 -3.89 -1.06 16.28
C ALA A 104 -2.44 -1.46 16.60
N ARG A 105 -2.18 -2.73 16.95
CA ARG A 105 -0.83 -3.20 17.29
C ARG A 105 0.17 -3.13 16.13
N PHE A 106 -0.31 -3.14 14.89
CA PHE A 106 0.52 -2.91 13.69
C PHE A 106 0.69 -1.43 13.35
N GLY A 107 0.19 -0.52 14.17
CA GLY A 107 0.26 0.91 13.91
C GLY A 107 -0.68 1.38 12.81
N ILE A 108 -1.73 0.61 12.49
CA ILE A 108 -2.78 1.03 11.55
C ILE A 108 -3.68 2.04 12.27
N ASN A 109 -3.68 3.29 11.78
CA ASN A 109 -4.46 4.38 12.38
C ASN A 109 -5.64 4.84 11.51
N CYS A 110 -5.90 4.16 10.38
CA CYS A 110 -7.07 4.42 9.55
C CYS A 110 -7.51 3.16 8.80
N VAL A 111 -8.81 3.00 8.62
CA VAL A 111 -9.41 1.91 7.83
C VAL A 111 -10.35 2.49 6.80
N ARG A 112 -10.16 2.12 5.53
CA ARG A 112 -11.07 2.45 4.45
C ARG A 112 -12.18 1.41 4.39
N LEU A 113 -13.40 1.88 4.56
CA LEU A 113 -14.62 1.08 4.48
C LEU A 113 -15.06 1.00 3.02
N HIS A 114 -14.69 -0.09 2.35
CA HIS A 114 -14.76 -0.22 0.91
C HIS A 114 -15.72 -1.33 0.49
N TYR A 115 -16.42 -1.19 -0.64
CA TYR A 115 -17.41 -2.14 -1.12
C TYR A 115 -18.53 -2.47 -0.10
N MET A 116 -18.87 -1.53 0.79
CA MET A 116 -20.01 -1.73 1.70
C MET A 116 -21.32 -1.89 0.93
N ASP A 117 -21.42 -1.21 -0.21
CA ASP A 117 -22.54 -1.16 -1.13
C ASP A 117 -22.55 -2.29 -2.17
N TRP A 118 -21.84 -3.41 -1.89
CA TRP A 118 -21.82 -4.56 -2.79
C TRP A 118 -23.23 -5.14 -2.97
N PRO A 119 -23.78 -5.20 -4.20
CA PRO A 119 -25.10 -5.75 -4.41
C PRO A 119 -25.08 -7.27 -4.22
N TYR A 120 -26.19 -7.83 -3.75
CA TYR A 120 -26.43 -9.25 -3.85
C TYR A 120 -26.44 -9.62 -5.34
N GLY A 121 -25.40 -10.29 -5.79
CA GLY A 121 -25.17 -10.57 -7.20
C GLY A 121 -25.74 -11.89 -7.68
N PRO A 122 -25.61 -12.23 -8.96
CA PRO A 122 -26.01 -13.52 -9.50
C PRO A 122 -25.27 -14.65 -8.82
N GLU A 123 -25.95 -15.78 -8.60
CA GLU A 123 -25.49 -16.94 -7.82
C GLU A 123 -24.08 -17.49 -8.19
N ASN A 124 -23.59 -17.14 -9.38
CA ASN A 124 -22.32 -17.62 -9.92
C ASN A 124 -21.12 -16.76 -9.53
N PHE A 125 -21.31 -15.65 -8.81
CA PHE A 125 -20.22 -14.80 -8.38
C PHE A 125 -19.81 -15.15 -6.93
N PRO A 126 -18.52 -15.37 -6.63
CA PRO A 126 -18.07 -15.85 -5.31
C PRO A 126 -18.54 -15.02 -4.11
N LEU A 127 -18.80 -13.73 -4.32
CA LEU A 127 -19.27 -12.79 -3.27
C LEU A 127 -20.79 -12.55 -3.31
N ALA A 128 -21.53 -13.22 -4.20
CA ALA A 128 -22.96 -12.96 -4.43
C ALA A 128 -23.86 -13.25 -3.22
N LYS A 129 -23.39 -14.03 -2.26
CA LYS A 129 -24.12 -14.43 -1.05
C LYS A 129 -23.60 -13.76 0.22
N GLU A 130 -22.61 -12.88 0.09
CA GLU A 130 -22.03 -12.21 1.24
C GLU A 130 -22.82 -10.96 1.61
N PRO A 131 -22.89 -10.60 2.91
CA PRO A 131 -23.66 -9.45 3.36
C PRO A 131 -23.20 -8.13 2.75
N SER A 132 -24.17 -7.25 2.55
CA SER A 132 -24.03 -5.89 2.08
C SER A 132 -24.63 -4.94 3.10
N ILE A 133 -24.32 -3.66 3.03
CA ILE A 133 -24.99 -2.64 3.83
C ILE A 133 -26.48 -2.51 3.44
N PHE A 134 -26.88 -2.97 2.26
CA PHE A 134 -28.27 -2.98 1.82
C PHE A 134 -28.97 -4.26 2.20
N ALA A 135 -30.25 -4.13 2.59
CA ALA A 135 -31.14 -5.25 2.77
C ALA A 135 -31.32 -6.03 1.47
N ASN A 136 -31.41 -7.36 1.58
CA ASN A 136 -31.66 -8.23 0.43
C ASN A 136 -33.12 -8.21 0.00
N ASP A 137 -33.67 -7.03 -0.29
CA ASP A 137 -35.07 -6.82 -0.73
C ASP A 137 -35.14 -6.46 -2.23
N GLY A 138 -34.04 -6.48 -2.94
CA GLY A 138 -33.94 -6.15 -4.37
C GLY A 138 -34.04 -4.65 -4.68
N SER A 139 -34.15 -3.80 -3.67
CA SER A 139 -34.26 -2.33 -3.88
C SER A 139 -32.91 -1.63 -4.01
N GLU A 140 -31.85 -2.21 -3.45
CA GLU A 140 -30.55 -1.54 -3.21
C GLU A 140 -30.73 -0.15 -2.57
N ARG A 141 -31.74 0.00 -1.73
CA ARG A 141 -32.14 1.27 -1.13
C ARG A 141 -32.12 1.25 0.38
N ASN A 142 -32.76 0.23 0.96
CA ASN A 142 -32.91 0.13 2.40
C ASN A 142 -31.62 -0.41 3.03
N LEU A 143 -31.12 0.26 4.07
CA LEU A 143 -30.00 -0.26 4.84
C LEU A 143 -30.45 -1.49 5.64
N ASP A 144 -29.60 -2.52 5.68
CA ASP A 144 -29.83 -3.70 6.52
C ASP A 144 -29.54 -3.34 7.98
N PRO A 145 -30.54 -3.48 8.91
CA PRO A 145 -30.34 -3.05 10.29
C PRO A 145 -29.25 -3.82 11.03
N GLU A 146 -29.05 -5.11 10.72
CA GLU A 146 -28.00 -5.91 11.36
C GLU A 146 -26.62 -5.51 10.84
N MET A 147 -26.47 -5.31 9.53
CA MET A 147 -25.19 -4.90 8.95
C MET A 147 -24.83 -3.48 9.34
N LEU A 148 -25.81 -2.60 9.48
CA LEU A 148 -25.59 -1.25 10.00
C LEU A 148 -25.12 -1.27 11.46
N ASP A 149 -25.77 -2.05 12.32
CA ASP A 149 -25.36 -2.24 13.72
C ASP A 149 -23.91 -2.74 13.83
N ARG A 150 -23.55 -3.77 13.07
CA ARG A 150 -22.21 -4.33 13.05
C ARG A 150 -21.15 -3.31 12.58
N LEU A 151 -21.45 -2.57 11.52
CA LEU A 151 -20.58 -1.50 11.00
C LEU A 151 -20.36 -0.40 12.05
N GLU A 152 -21.44 0.05 12.69
CA GLU A 152 -21.42 1.11 13.70
C GLU A 152 -20.66 0.69 14.96
N TYR A 153 -20.81 -0.57 15.39
CA TYR A 153 -20.02 -1.12 16.49
C TYR A 153 -18.53 -1.21 16.13
N LEU A 154 -18.21 -1.68 14.92
CA LEU A 154 -16.82 -1.73 14.42
C LEU A 154 -16.19 -0.33 14.43
N ILE A 155 -16.89 0.69 13.94
CA ILE A 155 -16.41 2.08 13.95
C ILE A 155 -16.15 2.57 15.38
N ALA A 156 -17.01 2.22 16.33
CA ALA A 156 -16.80 2.55 17.74
C ALA A 156 -15.55 1.88 18.31
N GLN A 157 -15.29 0.60 17.96
CA GLN A 157 -14.08 -0.11 18.35
C GLN A 157 -12.82 0.51 17.74
N PHE A 158 -12.88 0.93 16.48
CA PHE A 158 -11.79 1.68 15.83
C PHE A 158 -11.53 2.99 16.56
N LYS A 159 -12.58 3.79 16.80
CA LYS A 159 -12.47 5.08 17.51
C LYS A 159 -11.76 4.93 18.84
N GLN A 160 -12.17 3.97 19.68
CA GLN A 160 -11.57 3.73 20.99
C GLN A 160 -10.07 3.45 20.93
N ARG A 161 -9.58 2.85 19.85
CA ARG A 161 -8.17 2.45 19.66
C ARG A 161 -7.32 3.45 18.86
N GLY A 162 -7.87 4.62 18.53
CA GLY A 162 -7.14 5.64 17.77
C GLY A 162 -7.10 5.38 16.27
N ILE A 163 -8.03 4.54 15.76
CA ILE A 163 -8.16 4.22 14.35
C ILE A 163 -9.29 5.07 13.76
N TYR A 164 -8.97 5.89 12.79
CA TYR A 164 -9.91 6.66 11.99
C TYR A 164 -10.58 5.78 10.91
N VAL A 165 -11.63 6.29 10.29
CA VAL A 165 -12.25 5.65 9.13
C VAL A 165 -12.24 6.56 7.91
N ASN A 166 -11.96 5.98 6.74
CA ASN A 166 -12.22 6.57 5.43
C ASN A 166 -13.51 5.95 4.90
N VAL A 167 -14.54 6.76 4.67
CA VAL A 167 -15.83 6.29 4.16
C VAL A 167 -15.86 6.41 2.66
N ASN A 168 -15.86 5.25 1.98
CA ASN A 168 -15.98 5.19 0.53
C ASN A 168 -17.45 4.92 0.15
N LEU A 169 -18.14 5.94 -0.35
CA LEU A 169 -19.59 5.91 -0.51
C LEU A 169 -20.08 5.05 -1.66
N TYR A 170 -19.56 5.28 -2.87
CA TYR A 170 -20.05 4.61 -4.08
C TYR A 170 -18.97 3.77 -4.73
N VAL A 171 -19.14 2.44 -4.69
CA VAL A 171 -18.14 1.51 -5.22
C VAL A 171 -18.76 0.53 -6.21
N ALA A 172 -19.74 -0.26 -5.78
CA ALA A 172 -20.24 -1.39 -6.54
C ALA A 172 -21.75 -1.32 -6.85
N ARG A 173 -22.48 -0.50 -6.15
CA ARG A 173 -23.90 -0.27 -6.39
C ARG A 173 -24.11 0.10 -7.86
N TYR A 174 -24.90 -0.65 -8.58
CA TYR A 174 -25.09 -0.50 -10.03
C TYR A 174 -23.83 -0.71 -10.87
N GLN A 175 -22.92 -1.52 -10.41
CA GLN A 175 -21.56 -1.68 -10.95
C GLN A 175 -21.47 -1.78 -12.48
N TYR A 176 -22.39 -2.49 -13.13
CA TYR A 176 -22.30 -2.76 -14.56
C TYR A 176 -23.18 -1.85 -15.43
N HIS A 177 -24.13 -1.16 -14.83
CA HIS A 177 -25.13 -0.41 -15.58
C HIS A 177 -24.98 1.12 -15.50
N TYR A 178 -24.38 1.64 -14.42
CA TYR A 178 -24.48 3.05 -14.11
C TYR A 178 -23.13 3.77 -13.99
N LYS A 179 -22.01 3.06 -13.88
CA LYS A 179 -20.67 3.69 -13.76
C LYS A 179 -20.41 4.68 -14.89
N GLY A 180 -19.98 5.89 -14.53
CA GLY A 180 -19.76 7.04 -15.42
C GLY A 180 -21.04 7.77 -15.85
N GLN A 181 -22.25 7.24 -15.60
CA GLN A 181 -23.51 7.90 -15.89
C GLN A 181 -23.92 8.90 -14.81
N ASN A 182 -23.42 8.74 -13.60
CA ASN A 182 -23.67 9.64 -12.47
C ASN A 182 -23.32 11.11 -12.79
N ALA A 183 -22.33 11.36 -13.66
CA ALA A 183 -21.97 12.71 -14.09
C ALA A 183 -23.10 13.45 -14.83
N PHE A 184 -24.13 12.74 -15.36
CA PHE A 184 -25.17 13.37 -16.14
C PHE A 184 -26.58 12.77 -16.01
N ASN A 185 -26.75 11.73 -15.19
CA ASN A 185 -28.05 11.09 -14.96
C ASN A 185 -28.63 11.52 -13.61
N PRO A 186 -29.73 12.34 -13.60
CA PRO A 186 -30.32 12.87 -12.38
C PRO A 186 -30.88 11.78 -11.44
N GLU A 187 -31.36 10.66 -12.00
CA GLU A 187 -31.90 9.56 -11.21
C GLU A 187 -30.79 8.88 -10.39
N ILE A 188 -29.62 8.65 -11.02
CA ILE A 188 -28.47 8.07 -10.33
C ILE A 188 -27.96 9.04 -9.25
N GLN A 189 -27.85 10.34 -9.58
CA GLN A 189 -27.44 11.37 -8.61
C GLN A 189 -28.37 11.44 -7.40
N ALA A 190 -29.68 11.26 -7.61
CA ALA A 190 -30.65 11.22 -6.51
C ALA A 190 -30.40 10.00 -5.61
N LYS A 191 -30.16 8.82 -6.19
CA LYS A 191 -29.86 7.59 -5.44
C LYS A 191 -28.54 7.66 -4.65
N GLU A 192 -27.51 8.32 -5.22
CA GLU A 192 -26.26 8.59 -4.52
C GLU A 192 -26.48 9.48 -3.29
N ARG A 193 -27.26 10.58 -3.45
CA ARG A 193 -27.60 11.47 -2.34
C ARG A 193 -28.41 10.79 -1.25
N GLU A 194 -29.40 9.99 -1.62
CA GLU A 194 -30.22 9.22 -0.67
C GLU A 194 -29.36 8.29 0.17
N TYR A 195 -28.51 7.49 -0.46
CA TYR A 195 -27.61 6.59 0.25
C TYR A 195 -26.64 7.32 1.17
N ALA A 196 -26.01 8.39 0.65
CA ALA A 196 -25.10 9.21 1.46
C ALA A 196 -25.83 9.80 2.68
N LYS A 197 -27.06 10.28 2.51
CA LYS A 197 -27.88 10.81 3.61
C LYS A 197 -28.16 9.71 4.63
N ASP A 198 -28.68 8.56 4.21
CA ASP A 198 -29.09 7.51 5.14
C ASP A 198 -27.90 6.98 5.96
N LEU A 199 -26.74 6.74 5.31
CA LEU A 199 -25.55 6.25 5.99
C LEU A 199 -24.91 7.32 6.89
N LEU A 200 -24.77 8.55 6.40
CA LEU A 200 -23.98 9.57 7.10
C LEU A 200 -24.76 10.30 8.21
N THR A 201 -26.11 10.29 8.17
CA THR A 201 -26.93 10.98 9.17
C THR A 201 -27.54 10.06 10.22
N HIS A 202 -27.45 8.74 10.07
CA HIS A 202 -27.84 7.78 11.10
C HIS A 202 -26.95 8.01 12.34
N VAL A 203 -27.59 8.08 13.50
CA VAL A 203 -26.86 8.28 14.77
C VAL A 203 -26.35 6.94 15.25
N ASN A 204 -25.04 6.74 15.20
CA ASN A 204 -24.39 5.56 15.72
C ASN A 204 -24.65 5.42 17.22
N PRO A 205 -25.33 4.36 17.69
CA PRO A 205 -25.71 4.21 19.10
C PRO A 205 -24.51 4.03 20.03
N TYR A 206 -23.35 3.63 19.51
CA TYR A 206 -22.12 3.36 20.29
C TYR A 206 -21.23 4.58 20.43
N THR A 207 -21.26 5.53 19.48
CA THR A 207 -20.50 6.79 19.54
C THR A 207 -21.34 7.99 19.90
N GLY A 208 -22.68 7.89 19.77
CA GLY A 208 -23.64 8.95 20.00
C GLY A 208 -23.68 10.03 18.92
N LEU A 209 -22.98 9.85 17.81
CA LEU A 209 -22.83 10.81 16.72
C LEU A 209 -23.13 10.17 15.36
N PRO A 210 -23.74 10.91 14.42
CA PRO A 210 -23.78 10.47 13.03
C PRO A 210 -22.42 10.63 12.38
N LEU A 211 -22.09 9.77 11.38
CA LEU A 211 -20.79 9.80 10.69
C LEU A 211 -20.45 11.18 10.11
N ALA A 212 -21.44 11.92 9.60
CA ALA A 212 -21.24 13.29 9.09
C ALA A 212 -20.64 14.24 10.11
N LYS A 213 -20.83 13.97 11.43
CA LYS A 213 -20.43 14.83 12.54
C LYS A 213 -19.48 14.16 13.53
N ASP A 214 -19.06 12.93 13.27
CA ASP A 214 -18.12 12.22 14.14
C ASP A 214 -16.67 12.45 13.64
N PRO A 215 -15.79 13.01 14.46
CA PRO A 215 -14.39 13.22 14.07
C PRO A 215 -13.58 11.91 13.93
N VAL A 216 -14.17 10.73 14.17
CA VAL A 216 -13.57 9.44 13.81
C VAL A 216 -13.42 9.30 12.29
N VAL A 217 -14.27 9.97 11.52
CA VAL A 217 -14.15 10.01 10.05
C VAL A 217 -12.94 10.87 9.71
N ALA A 218 -11.96 10.26 9.03
CA ALA A 218 -10.79 10.98 8.55
C ALA A 218 -11.08 11.75 7.27
N VAL A 219 -11.64 11.05 6.29
CA VAL A 219 -11.93 11.54 4.94
C VAL A 219 -13.13 10.80 4.36
N ILE A 220 -13.74 11.38 3.32
CA ILE A 220 -14.80 10.73 2.54
C ILE A 220 -14.39 10.68 1.08
N GLU A 221 -14.61 9.52 0.44
CA GLU A 221 -14.52 9.33 -1.00
C GLU A 221 -15.91 9.18 -1.57
N LEU A 222 -16.22 9.98 -2.61
CA LEU A 222 -17.52 9.92 -3.26
C LEU A 222 -17.67 8.65 -4.10
N ASN A 223 -16.59 8.27 -4.82
CA ASN A 223 -16.67 7.20 -5.81
C ASN A 223 -15.33 6.45 -5.92
N ASN A 224 -15.38 5.17 -6.24
CA ASN A 224 -14.20 4.34 -6.44
C ASN A 224 -14.00 4.01 -7.92
N GLU A 225 -12.79 4.30 -8.45
CA GLU A 225 -12.29 3.86 -9.76
C GLU A 225 -13.28 4.07 -10.91
N ASP A 226 -14.01 5.16 -10.87
CA ASP A 226 -15.04 5.45 -11.86
C ASP A 226 -15.07 6.93 -12.19
N ALA A 227 -15.13 7.24 -13.49
CA ALA A 227 -15.18 8.59 -14.00
C ALA A 227 -15.77 8.60 -15.41
N LEU A 228 -16.47 9.69 -15.76
CA LEU A 228 -17.05 9.86 -17.08
C LEU A 228 -15.98 9.78 -18.20
N PHE A 229 -14.80 10.39 -17.99
CA PHE A 229 -13.70 10.35 -18.96
C PHE A 229 -13.30 8.92 -19.31
N THR A 230 -12.92 8.13 -18.32
CA THR A 230 -12.49 6.74 -18.55
C THR A 230 -13.59 5.91 -19.21
N ARG A 231 -14.85 6.07 -18.78
CA ARG A 231 -15.99 5.32 -19.33
C ARG A 231 -16.34 5.74 -20.76
N TYR A 232 -16.31 7.01 -21.05
CA TYR A 232 -16.52 7.51 -22.41
C TYR A 232 -15.44 7.00 -23.36
N PHE A 233 -14.16 7.23 -23.04
CA PHE A 233 -13.06 6.82 -23.92
C PHE A 233 -12.89 5.31 -24.08
N SER A 234 -13.39 4.52 -23.12
CA SER A 234 -13.49 3.07 -23.24
C SER A 234 -14.71 2.59 -24.03
N GLY A 235 -15.59 3.51 -24.44
CA GLY A 235 -16.81 3.22 -25.19
C GLY A 235 -17.95 2.63 -24.35
N ASN A 236 -17.83 2.66 -23.01
CA ASN A 236 -18.80 2.06 -22.11
C ASN A 236 -19.97 2.98 -21.76
N VAL A 237 -19.78 4.31 -21.87
CA VAL A 237 -20.80 5.32 -21.56
C VAL A 237 -20.82 6.39 -22.61
N ARG A 238 -22.02 6.78 -23.03
CA ARG A 238 -22.25 7.83 -24.02
C ARG A 238 -23.72 8.24 -24.05
N LYS A 239 -24.03 9.51 -24.25
CA LYS A 239 -25.38 9.95 -24.65
C LYS A 239 -25.60 9.68 -26.14
N PRO A 240 -26.87 9.52 -26.60
CA PRO A 240 -27.16 9.26 -28.02
C PRO A 240 -26.60 10.28 -28.99
N ASP A 241 -26.56 11.54 -28.58
CA ASP A 241 -26.10 12.71 -29.36
C ASP A 241 -24.59 12.92 -29.30
N TRP A 242 -23.85 12.15 -28.51
CA TRP A 242 -22.40 12.26 -28.39
C TRP A 242 -21.67 11.50 -29.50
N PRO A 243 -20.57 12.04 -30.03
CA PRO A 243 -19.72 11.28 -30.94
C PRO A 243 -19.17 10.03 -30.25
N LYS A 244 -18.92 8.97 -31.01
CA LYS A 244 -18.15 7.83 -30.49
C LYS A 244 -16.68 8.24 -30.31
N PRO A 245 -15.91 7.62 -29.40
CA PRO A 245 -14.50 7.93 -29.24
C PRO A 245 -13.68 7.81 -30.53
N SER A 246 -14.05 6.89 -31.43
CA SER A 246 -13.42 6.73 -32.74
C SER A 246 -13.81 7.85 -33.74
N GLU A 247 -14.98 8.44 -33.59
CA GLU A 247 -15.48 9.55 -34.40
C GLU A 247 -14.89 10.87 -33.90
N LEU A 248 -14.74 11.05 -32.57
CA LEU A 248 -14.16 12.24 -31.97
C LEU A 248 -12.80 12.61 -32.60
N LYS A 249 -11.95 11.60 -32.85
CA LYS A 249 -10.64 11.83 -33.48
C LYS A 249 -10.70 12.44 -34.89
N LYS A 250 -11.83 12.31 -35.56
CA LYS A 250 -12.04 12.81 -36.93
C LYS A 250 -12.63 14.21 -36.97
N LEU A 251 -13.13 14.72 -35.83
CA LEU A 251 -13.68 16.06 -35.73
C LEU A 251 -12.57 17.11 -35.82
N PRO A 252 -12.91 18.33 -36.31
CA PRO A 252 -12.03 19.49 -36.22
C PRO A 252 -11.53 19.72 -34.78
N GLU A 253 -10.34 20.27 -34.63
CA GLU A 253 -9.73 20.46 -33.32
C GLU A 253 -10.63 21.28 -32.37
N GLY A 254 -11.23 22.36 -32.85
CA GLY A 254 -12.14 23.18 -32.04
C GLY A 254 -13.34 22.40 -31.50
N GLU A 255 -13.94 21.51 -32.30
CA GLU A 255 -15.06 20.65 -31.87
C GLU A 255 -14.61 19.59 -30.86
N ARG A 256 -13.44 19.00 -31.05
CA ARG A 256 -12.88 18.04 -30.11
C ARG A 256 -12.65 18.69 -28.75
N ARG A 257 -12.08 19.90 -28.73
CA ARG A 257 -11.86 20.65 -27.48
C ARG A 257 -13.17 21.07 -26.83
N ALA A 258 -14.13 21.53 -27.60
CA ALA A 258 -15.46 21.87 -27.07
C ALA A 258 -16.14 20.65 -26.42
N PHE A 259 -16.03 19.49 -27.06
CA PHE A 259 -16.58 18.26 -26.53
C PHE A 259 -15.82 17.80 -25.26
N PHE A 260 -14.49 17.89 -25.25
CA PHE A 260 -13.69 17.62 -24.05
C PHE A 260 -14.14 18.51 -22.88
N LYS A 261 -14.33 19.79 -23.09
CA LYS A 261 -14.83 20.73 -22.08
C LYS A 261 -16.25 20.41 -21.61
N THR A 262 -17.07 19.82 -22.47
CA THR A 262 -18.40 19.32 -22.07
C THR A 262 -18.29 18.16 -21.09
N LEU A 263 -17.42 17.18 -21.36
CA LEU A 263 -17.20 16.06 -20.45
C LEU A 263 -16.60 16.54 -19.11
N GLU A 264 -15.60 17.42 -19.18
CA GLU A 264 -14.94 18.00 -18.01
C GLU A 264 -15.96 18.73 -17.11
N LYS A 265 -16.80 19.56 -17.70
CA LYS A 265 -17.82 20.30 -16.97
C LYS A 265 -18.85 19.38 -16.31
N LEU A 266 -19.36 18.38 -17.03
CA LEU A 266 -20.35 17.43 -16.49
C LEU A 266 -19.79 16.68 -15.29
N GLU A 267 -18.55 16.22 -15.39
CA GLU A 267 -17.90 15.47 -14.30
C GLU A 267 -17.57 16.39 -13.12
N SER A 268 -16.97 17.55 -13.37
CA SER A 268 -16.67 18.53 -12.32
C SER A 268 -17.92 19.04 -11.60
N ASP A 269 -18.99 19.35 -12.33
CA ASP A 269 -20.26 19.78 -11.74
C ASP A 269 -20.84 18.70 -10.84
N HIS A 270 -20.80 17.44 -11.25
CA HIS A 270 -21.29 16.33 -10.44
C HIS A 270 -20.53 16.21 -9.11
N TRP A 271 -19.19 16.19 -9.17
CA TRP A 271 -18.37 16.09 -7.96
C TRP A 271 -18.56 17.28 -7.02
N ASN A 272 -18.59 18.49 -7.56
CA ASN A 272 -18.81 19.71 -6.78
C ASN A 272 -20.21 19.73 -6.15
N ASN A 273 -21.25 19.31 -6.89
CA ASN A 273 -22.60 19.23 -6.37
C ASN A 273 -22.75 18.19 -5.24
N MET A 274 -22.10 17.03 -5.37
CA MET A 274 -22.08 16.03 -4.30
C MET A 274 -21.31 16.55 -3.08
N ARG A 275 -20.15 17.17 -3.28
CA ARG A 275 -19.37 17.77 -2.18
C ARG A 275 -20.18 18.86 -1.46
N THR A 276 -20.84 19.75 -2.20
CA THR A 276 -21.71 20.79 -1.63
C THR A 276 -22.85 20.17 -0.84
N TYR A 277 -23.53 19.15 -1.38
CA TYR A 277 -24.59 18.44 -0.68
C TYR A 277 -24.11 17.85 0.65
N LEU A 278 -22.96 17.16 0.66
CA LEU A 278 -22.40 16.59 1.89
C LEU A 278 -22.04 17.70 2.90
N ARG A 279 -21.48 18.83 2.46
CA ARG A 279 -21.10 19.96 3.31
C ARG A 279 -22.29 20.69 3.89
N ASP A 280 -23.17 21.16 3.03
CA ASP A 280 -24.17 22.18 3.35
C ASP A 280 -25.45 21.54 3.91
N GLU A 281 -25.84 20.35 3.37
CA GLU A 281 -27.07 19.70 3.79
C GLU A 281 -26.83 18.63 4.88
N LEU A 282 -25.74 17.82 4.78
CA LEU A 282 -25.48 16.77 5.77
C LEU A 282 -24.52 17.23 6.89
N GLY A 283 -23.81 18.33 6.71
CA GLY A 283 -22.92 18.92 7.71
C GLY A 283 -21.57 18.22 7.85
N VAL A 284 -21.10 17.55 6.80
CA VAL A 284 -19.78 16.90 6.77
C VAL A 284 -18.66 17.94 6.90
N ARG A 285 -17.69 17.69 7.77
CA ARG A 285 -16.60 18.63 8.09
C ARG A 285 -15.21 18.17 7.61
N VAL A 286 -15.06 16.89 7.33
CA VAL A 286 -13.78 16.26 6.93
C VAL A 286 -13.46 16.45 5.44
N PRO A 287 -12.21 16.28 4.98
CA PRO A 287 -11.87 16.38 3.57
C PRO A 287 -12.63 15.37 2.70
N ILE A 288 -13.00 15.79 1.49
CA ILE A 288 -13.77 15.01 0.53
C ILE A 288 -13.01 14.93 -0.79
N THR A 289 -12.87 13.73 -1.35
CA THR A 289 -12.42 13.52 -2.73
C THR A 289 -13.49 12.80 -3.54
N SER A 290 -13.33 12.78 -4.85
CA SER A 290 -14.29 12.12 -5.75
C SER A 290 -13.84 10.72 -6.14
N THR A 291 -12.89 10.62 -7.06
CA THR A 291 -12.33 9.38 -7.59
C THR A 291 -10.81 9.51 -7.73
N GLN A 292 -10.14 8.43 -8.08
CA GLN A 292 -8.68 8.42 -8.23
C GLN A 292 -8.23 9.22 -9.46
N VAL A 293 -7.14 9.97 -9.29
CA VAL A 293 -6.60 10.87 -10.33
C VAL A 293 -6.22 10.17 -11.63
N SER A 294 -5.99 8.85 -11.60
CA SER A 294 -5.68 8.07 -12.80
C SER A 294 -6.91 7.75 -13.67
N TYR A 295 -8.12 7.99 -13.20
CA TYR A 295 -9.36 7.67 -13.91
C TYR A 295 -9.96 8.86 -14.66
N THR A 296 -9.56 10.08 -14.33
CA THR A 296 -10.08 11.29 -14.95
C THR A 296 -9.00 12.34 -15.20
N VAL A 297 -9.40 13.51 -15.67
CA VAL A 297 -8.51 14.66 -15.84
C VAL A 297 -8.39 15.44 -14.53
N PRO A 298 -7.18 15.92 -14.18
CA PRO A 298 -6.98 16.66 -12.93
C PRO A 298 -7.89 17.87 -12.77
N SER A 299 -8.20 18.56 -13.87
CA SER A 299 -9.09 19.73 -13.88
C SER A 299 -10.52 19.42 -13.41
N ALA A 300 -11.02 18.21 -13.63
CA ALA A 300 -12.32 17.79 -13.11
C ALA A 300 -12.33 17.60 -11.58
N LEU A 301 -11.15 17.47 -10.96
CA LEU A 301 -10.96 17.22 -9.53
C LEU A 301 -10.52 18.47 -8.75
N GLU A 302 -10.36 19.62 -9.37
CA GLU A 302 -9.86 20.83 -8.69
C GLU A 302 -10.75 21.30 -7.54
N GLY A 303 -12.05 21.01 -7.60
CA GLY A 303 -12.99 21.30 -6.50
C GLY A 303 -12.88 20.39 -5.30
N MET A 304 -12.14 19.27 -5.38
CA MET A 304 -11.99 18.31 -4.28
C MET A 304 -10.93 18.78 -3.26
N ASP A 305 -11.03 18.30 -2.03
CA ASP A 305 -10.15 18.74 -0.95
C ASP A 305 -8.78 18.06 -0.99
N TYR A 306 -8.67 16.84 -1.53
CA TYR A 306 -7.43 16.09 -1.68
C TYR A 306 -7.45 15.20 -2.91
N TYR A 307 -6.28 14.69 -3.29
CA TYR A 307 -6.12 13.75 -4.39
C TYR A 307 -5.79 12.36 -3.90
N ASP A 308 -6.30 11.37 -4.59
CA ASP A 308 -6.07 9.95 -4.31
C ASP A 308 -5.67 9.19 -5.56
N ASN A 309 -4.89 8.11 -5.41
CA ASN A 309 -4.56 7.23 -6.52
C ASN A 309 -4.43 5.77 -6.07
N HIS A 310 -4.53 4.86 -7.03
CA HIS A 310 -4.35 3.42 -6.85
C HIS A 310 -3.23 2.90 -7.73
N ALA A 311 -2.54 1.88 -7.24
CA ALA A 311 -1.62 1.09 -8.05
C ALA A 311 -1.34 -0.27 -7.40
N TYR A 312 -0.95 -1.22 -8.24
CA TYR A 312 -0.52 -2.55 -7.84
C TYR A 312 0.77 -2.92 -8.56
N TRP A 313 1.68 -3.60 -7.88
CA TRP A 313 2.78 -4.22 -8.57
C TRP A 313 2.30 -5.52 -9.19
N ARG A 314 2.22 -5.55 -10.55
CA ARG A 314 1.79 -6.74 -11.31
C ARG A 314 0.40 -7.24 -10.87
N HIS A 315 -0.63 -6.43 -11.10
CA HIS A 315 -2.02 -6.84 -10.85
C HIS A 315 -2.32 -8.20 -11.49
N PRO A 316 -2.93 -9.16 -10.76
CA PRO A 316 -3.25 -10.47 -11.32
C PRO A 316 -4.20 -10.35 -12.51
N ARG A 317 -4.00 -11.19 -13.50
CA ARG A 317 -4.94 -11.39 -14.60
C ARG A 317 -5.95 -12.45 -14.16
N ILE A 318 -7.20 -12.00 -13.99
CA ILE A 318 -8.28 -12.83 -13.48
C ILE A 318 -8.93 -13.61 -14.64
N GLY A 319 -9.15 -14.90 -14.45
CA GLY A 319 -9.81 -15.80 -15.37
C GLY A 319 -10.07 -17.15 -14.70
N VAL A 320 -10.19 -18.22 -15.46
CA VAL A 320 -10.25 -19.59 -14.92
C VAL A 320 -9.01 -19.90 -14.08
N TYR A 321 -7.88 -19.31 -14.47
CA TYR A 321 -6.61 -19.32 -13.75
C TYR A 321 -6.27 -17.90 -13.35
N TRP A 322 -5.77 -17.73 -12.12
CA TRP A 322 -5.15 -16.51 -11.66
C TRP A 322 -3.70 -16.50 -12.11
N LYS A 323 -3.35 -15.54 -12.96
CA LYS A 323 -2.00 -15.40 -13.49
C LYS A 323 -1.36 -14.14 -12.97
N GLN A 324 -0.14 -14.27 -12.48
CA GLN A 324 0.66 -13.15 -11.98
C GLN A 324 2.08 -13.20 -12.56
N ASP A 325 2.60 -12.06 -12.97
CA ASP A 325 4.01 -11.94 -13.28
C ASP A 325 4.79 -11.89 -11.96
N ASN A 326 5.50 -12.99 -11.66
CA ASN A 326 6.23 -13.16 -10.41
C ASN A 326 7.63 -12.56 -10.53
N VAL A 327 7.73 -11.24 -10.38
CA VAL A 327 8.98 -10.49 -10.50
C VAL A 327 9.12 -9.54 -9.30
N ALA A 328 10.33 -9.46 -8.74
CA ALA A 328 10.63 -8.53 -7.68
C ALA A 328 10.68 -7.09 -8.23
N MET A 329 9.98 -6.15 -7.59
CA MET A 329 9.96 -4.74 -8.00
C MET A 329 11.33 -4.09 -7.80
N VAL A 330 12.08 -4.54 -6.82
CA VAL A 330 13.44 -4.05 -6.55
C VAL A 330 14.39 -4.23 -7.76
N ASN A 331 14.08 -5.16 -8.66
CA ASN A 331 14.84 -5.37 -9.91
C ASN A 331 14.50 -4.38 -11.03
N ASP A 332 13.50 -3.51 -10.84
CA ASP A 332 13.18 -2.47 -11.82
C ASP A 332 14.04 -1.23 -11.55
N PRO A 333 15.02 -0.92 -12.42
CA PRO A 333 15.91 0.21 -12.22
C PRO A 333 15.21 1.58 -12.35
N ASN A 334 13.97 1.56 -12.85
CA ASN A 334 13.17 2.77 -13.02
C ASN A 334 12.25 3.05 -11.82
N GLY A 335 12.27 2.24 -10.76
CA GLY A 335 11.45 2.47 -9.56
C GLY A 335 10.05 1.84 -9.61
N GLY A 336 9.80 0.95 -10.57
CA GLY A 336 8.57 0.16 -10.66
C GLY A 336 7.30 0.99 -10.67
N THR A 337 6.31 0.54 -9.91
CA THR A 337 5.00 1.22 -9.79
C THR A 337 5.09 2.59 -9.11
N LEU A 338 6.10 2.79 -8.25
CA LEU A 338 6.25 4.06 -7.51
C LEU A 338 6.44 5.23 -8.48
N THR A 339 7.42 5.15 -9.34
CA THR A 339 7.72 6.19 -10.34
C THR A 339 6.85 6.11 -11.59
N GLY A 340 6.38 4.92 -11.93
CA GLY A 340 5.53 4.71 -13.11
C GLY A 340 4.09 5.19 -12.93
N ASN A 341 3.57 5.21 -11.70
CA ASN A 341 2.14 5.48 -11.50
C ASN A 341 1.79 6.32 -10.25
N LEU A 342 2.55 6.24 -9.16
CA LEU A 342 2.16 6.89 -7.91
C LEU A 342 2.75 8.29 -7.76
N ILE A 343 4.07 8.42 -7.78
CA ILE A 343 4.77 9.70 -7.53
C ILE A 343 4.36 10.78 -8.55
N PRO A 344 4.30 10.52 -9.88
CA PRO A 344 4.00 11.57 -10.85
C PRO A 344 2.54 12.03 -10.82
N ARG A 345 1.69 11.42 -10.02
CA ARG A 345 0.27 11.78 -9.86
C ARG A 345 -0.02 12.54 -8.56
N ARG A 346 1.00 12.86 -7.79
CA ARG A 346 0.88 13.83 -6.71
C ARG A 346 0.90 15.22 -7.31
N TYR A 347 -0.24 15.91 -7.25
CA TYR A 347 -0.35 17.30 -7.71
C TYR A 347 -0.10 18.26 -6.54
N ALA A 348 0.55 19.39 -6.82
CA ALA A 348 0.92 20.38 -5.82
C ALA A 348 -0.32 21.03 -5.17
N GLY A 349 -0.16 21.49 -3.93
CA GLY A 349 -1.14 22.28 -3.21
C GLY A 349 -2.25 21.52 -2.49
N LYS A 350 -2.32 20.19 -2.62
CA LYS A 350 -3.33 19.36 -1.93
C LYS A 350 -2.71 18.15 -1.29
N PRO A 351 -3.32 17.61 -0.21
CA PRO A 351 -2.94 16.31 0.34
C PRO A 351 -3.03 15.22 -0.73
N TYR A 352 -2.18 14.22 -0.59
CA TYR A 352 -2.16 13.07 -1.49
C TYR A 352 -2.18 11.77 -0.73
N THR A 353 -3.08 10.87 -1.14
CA THR A 353 -3.19 9.52 -0.62
C THR A 353 -3.01 8.48 -1.70
N VAL A 354 -2.61 7.29 -1.28
CA VAL A 354 -2.65 6.07 -2.10
C VAL A 354 -3.54 5.10 -1.35
N SER A 355 -4.84 5.09 -1.70
CA SER A 355 -5.84 4.34 -0.94
C SER A 355 -5.93 2.86 -1.33
N GLU A 356 -5.20 2.42 -2.38
CA GLU A 356 -5.02 1.00 -2.70
C GLU A 356 -3.62 0.72 -3.23
N TYR A 357 -2.90 -0.17 -2.54
CA TYR A 357 -1.63 -0.71 -3.00
C TYR A 357 -1.36 -2.11 -2.48
N ASN A 358 -0.86 -2.98 -3.35
CA ASN A 358 -0.42 -4.32 -2.98
C ASN A 358 0.62 -4.88 -3.97
N HIS A 359 1.38 -5.88 -3.48
CA HIS A 359 2.04 -6.91 -4.27
C HIS A 359 1.20 -8.18 -4.12
N PRO A 360 0.20 -8.38 -5.01
CA PRO A 360 -0.82 -9.40 -4.79
C PRO A 360 -0.25 -10.81 -4.73
N TYR A 361 -0.90 -11.67 -3.93
CA TYR A 361 -0.61 -13.10 -3.95
C TYR A 361 -1.04 -13.72 -5.29
N PRO A 362 -0.31 -14.64 -5.89
CA PRO A 362 0.81 -15.39 -5.31
C PRO A 362 2.21 -14.81 -5.64
N SER A 363 2.42 -13.50 -5.58
CA SER A 363 3.78 -12.96 -5.70
C SER A 363 4.67 -13.50 -4.58
N PHE A 364 5.78 -14.12 -4.95
CA PHE A 364 6.78 -14.62 -3.99
C PHE A 364 7.59 -13.49 -3.35
N PHE A 365 7.56 -12.30 -3.95
CA PHE A 365 8.27 -11.10 -3.52
C PHE A 365 7.35 -10.10 -2.79
N GLY A 366 6.26 -10.58 -2.20
CA GLY A 366 5.25 -9.70 -1.60
C GLY A 366 5.74 -8.85 -0.45
N ALA A 367 6.69 -9.36 0.33
CA ALA A 367 7.21 -8.66 1.52
C ALA A 367 7.98 -7.36 1.21
N GLU A 368 8.39 -7.10 -0.04
CA GLU A 368 9.02 -5.82 -0.42
C GLU A 368 8.00 -4.68 -0.55
N GLY A 369 6.74 -4.99 -0.86
CA GLY A 369 5.76 -4.01 -1.34
C GLY A 369 5.45 -2.89 -0.37
N GLN A 370 4.96 -3.24 0.82
CA GLN A 370 4.58 -2.23 1.82
C GLN A 370 5.79 -1.47 2.39
N PRO A 371 6.93 -2.12 2.73
CA PRO A 371 8.10 -1.38 3.19
C PRO A 371 8.62 -0.36 2.17
N MET A 372 8.71 -0.72 0.89
CA MET A 372 9.15 0.21 -0.16
C MET A 372 8.16 1.37 -0.34
N LEU A 373 6.85 1.10 -0.34
CA LEU A 373 5.82 2.12 -0.43
C LEU A 373 5.91 3.12 0.74
N HIS A 374 5.97 2.62 1.98
CA HIS A 374 5.97 3.47 3.17
C HIS A 374 7.24 4.32 3.29
N ALA A 375 8.39 3.76 2.93
CA ALA A 375 9.64 4.52 2.89
C ALA A 375 9.55 5.69 1.90
N PHE A 376 9.09 5.42 0.66
CA PHE A 376 8.91 6.48 -0.33
C PHE A 376 7.77 7.43 0.02
N ALA A 377 6.66 6.95 0.57
CA ALA A 377 5.56 7.83 1.00
C ALA A 377 6.01 8.84 2.07
N ALA A 378 6.82 8.40 3.03
CA ALA A 378 7.42 9.29 4.04
C ALA A 378 8.35 10.31 3.39
N PHE A 379 9.28 9.86 2.55
CA PHE A 379 10.22 10.71 1.83
C PHE A 379 9.52 11.70 0.89
N GLN A 380 8.48 11.26 0.18
CA GLN A 380 7.69 12.08 -0.74
C GLN A 380 6.68 12.99 -0.02
N GLY A 381 6.53 12.89 1.31
CA GLY A 381 5.62 13.72 2.08
C GLY A 381 4.14 13.47 1.77
N TRP A 382 3.75 12.21 1.51
CA TRP A 382 2.35 11.84 1.32
C TRP A 382 1.57 11.89 2.63
N ASP A 383 0.25 11.95 2.55
CA ASP A 383 -0.62 12.10 3.71
C ASP A 383 -1.34 10.81 4.09
N GLY A 384 -1.40 9.84 3.18
CA GLY A 384 -1.98 8.52 3.49
C GLY A 384 -1.50 7.42 2.55
N VAL A 385 -1.28 6.23 3.11
CA VAL A 385 -1.00 4.99 2.38
C VAL A 385 -1.85 3.87 2.96
N PHE A 386 -2.54 3.14 2.08
CA PHE A 386 -3.51 2.11 2.45
C PHE A 386 -3.14 0.78 1.80
N ALA A 387 -2.83 -0.20 2.64
CA ALA A 387 -2.65 -1.56 2.17
C ALA A 387 -3.99 -2.14 1.68
N TYR A 388 -4.04 -2.63 0.46
CA TYR A 388 -5.23 -3.25 -0.10
C TYR A 388 -5.06 -4.76 -0.19
N SER A 389 -5.77 -5.53 0.64
CA SER A 389 -6.71 -5.18 1.69
C SER A 389 -6.45 -6.02 2.95
N TRP A 390 -6.99 -5.63 4.10
CA TRP A 390 -6.92 -6.47 5.30
C TRP A 390 -7.64 -7.79 5.05
N ASN A 391 -8.92 -7.71 4.72
CA ASN A 391 -9.73 -8.86 4.31
C ASN A 391 -10.92 -8.39 3.45
N ASN A 392 -11.59 -9.33 2.79
CA ASN A 392 -12.78 -9.10 1.96
C ASN A 392 -13.94 -10.02 2.30
N ARG A 393 -13.80 -10.90 3.28
CA ARG A 393 -14.81 -11.87 3.73
C ARG A 393 -15.10 -11.73 5.20
N MET A 394 -16.16 -12.39 5.66
CA MET A 394 -16.51 -12.47 7.09
C MET A 394 -15.56 -13.34 7.94
N ASN A 395 -14.65 -14.09 7.33
CA ASN A 395 -13.61 -14.81 8.06
C ASN A 395 -12.53 -13.82 8.52
N GLU A 396 -12.57 -13.40 9.77
CA GLU A 396 -11.61 -12.44 10.31
C GLU A 396 -10.31 -13.06 10.81
N GLU A 397 -10.29 -14.38 10.96
CA GLU A 397 -9.12 -15.14 11.45
C GLU A 397 -8.63 -16.16 10.41
N PRO A 398 -8.41 -15.74 9.14
CA PRO A 398 -7.93 -16.67 8.13
C PRO A 398 -6.56 -17.20 8.50
N GLN A 399 -6.37 -18.52 8.40
CA GLN A 399 -5.09 -19.18 8.67
C GLN A 399 -4.17 -19.19 7.43
N GLY A 400 -4.70 -18.83 6.28
CA GLY A 400 -4.01 -18.73 4.99
C GLY A 400 -4.65 -17.70 4.09
N MET A 401 -4.08 -17.53 2.90
CA MET A 401 -4.59 -16.62 1.89
C MET A 401 -5.87 -17.16 1.25
N GLU A 402 -6.97 -16.46 1.48
CA GLU A 402 -8.29 -16.75 0.88
C GLU A 402 -8.61 -15.86 -0.32
N TYR A 403 -7.91 -14.76 -0.44
CA TYR A 403 -8.05 -13.80 -1.53
C TYR A 403 -6.71 -13.12 -1.84
N PHE A 404 -6.43 -12.92 -3.12
CA PHE A 404 -5.11 -12.47 -3.59
C PHE A 404 -4.64 -11.11 -3.07
N PHE A 405 -5.52 -10.29 -2.54
CA PHE A 405 -5.17 -9.01 -1.93
C PHE A 405 -5.10 -9.02 -0.40
N SER A 406 -5.59 -10.07 0.27
CA SER A 406 -5.70 -10.06 1.74
C SER A 406 -4.34 -10.07 2.44
N TYR A 407 -4.21 -9.27 3.50
CA TYR A 407 -3.03 -9.22 4.36
C TYR A 407 -3.21 -9.95 5.70
N ALA A 408 -4.45 -10.15 6.16
CA ALA A 408 -4.73 -10.63 7.53
C ALA A 408 -3.96 -11.91 7.90
N ALA A 409 -3.82 -12.86 6.96
CA ALA A 409 -3.03 -14.08 7.17
C ALA A 409 -1.62 -14.01 6.59
N ARG A 410 -1.28 -12.98 5.84
CA ARG A 410 -0.05 -12.93 5.04
C ARG A 410 1.16 -12.56 5.89
N THR A 411 1.77 -13.55 6.51
CA THR A 411 2.88 -13.39 7.46
C THR A 411 4.07 -12.64 6.87
N ASP A 412 4.46 -12.93 5.62
CA ASP A 412 5.60 -12.30 4.94
C ASP A 412 5.44 -10.78 4.85
N CYS A 413 4.23 -10.30 4.62
CA CYS A 413 3.93 -8.88 4.48
C CYS A 413 3.61 -8.24 5.84
N LEU A 414 2.68 -8.84 6.59
CA LEU A 414 2.14 -8.25 7.83
C LEU A 414 3.21 -8.08 8.91
N ALA A 415 4.19 -8.98 8.97
CA ALA A 415 5.28 -8.89 9.95
C ALA A 415 6.07 -7.57 9.84
N HIS A 416 6.16 -6.98 8.64
CA HIS A 416 6.89 -5.72 8.40
C HIS A 416 6.04 -4.44 8.61
N PHE A 417 4.74 -4.54 8.89
CA PHE A 417 3.89 -3.35 9.08
C PHE A 417 4.35 -2.48 10.26
N ILE A 418 4.99 -3.07 11.26
CA ILE A 418 5.60 -2.34 12.37
C ILE A 418 6.70 -1.39 11.86
N ALA A 419 7.58 -1.87 10.99
CA ALA A 419 8.60 -1.03 10.37
C ALA A 419 7.97 0.04 9.45
N CYS A 420 6.90 -0.32 8.74
CA CYS A 420 6.13 0.61 7.91
C CYS A 420 5.54 1.76 8.75
N ALA A 421 4.89 1.44 9.88
CA ALA A 421 4.36 2.44 10.80
C ALA A 421 5.45 3.34 11.40
N ALA A 422 6.61 2.77 11.75
CA ALA A 422 7.74 3.55 12.24
C ALA A 422 8.28 4.52 11.17
N MET A 423 8.47 4.05 9.94
CA MET A 423 8.96 4.89 8.84
C MET A 423 8.00 6.02 8.49
N PHE A 424 6.71 5.74 8.39
CA PHE A 424 5.71 6.66 7.86
C PHE A 424 4.96 7.44 8.95
N LEU A 425 4.35 6.75 9.93
CA LEU A 425 3.52 7.37 10.95
C LEU A 425 4.37 8.08 12.02
N ARG A 426 5.41 7.38 12.55
CA ARG A 426 6.36 8.00 13.49
C ARG A 426 7.31 8.98 12.80
N GLY A 427 7.52 8.85 11.49
CA GLY A 427 8.36 9.74 10.70
C GLY A 427 9.84 9.44 10.79
N ASP A 428 10.21 8.17 10.98
CA ASP A 428 11.63 7.78 11.06
C ASP A 428 12.37 7.91 9.72
N VAL A 429 11.66 7.93 8.60
CA VAL A 429 12.20 8.34 7.29
C VAL A 429 11.91 9.84 7.11
N ALA A 430 12.96 10.61 6.86
CA ALA A 430 12.86 12.03 6.65
C ALA A 430 12.21 12.37 5.31
N GLU A 431 11.28 13.33 5.33
CA GLU A 431 10.75 13.95 4.13
C GLU A 431 11.83 14.84 3.49
N ASP A 432 11.94 14.85 2.16
CA ASP A 432 12.78 15.81 1.46
C ASP A 432 12.27 17.24 1.75
N PRO A 433 13.09 18.11 2.36
CA PRO A 433 12.65 19.43 2.79
C PRO A 433 12.35 20.40 1.65
N GLU A 434 13.00 20.21 0.51
CA GLU A 434 12.89 21.13 -0.64
C GLU A 434 11.93 20.57 -1.71
N GLY A 435 12.25 19.40 -2.23
CA GLY A 435 11.50 18.79 -3.32
C GLY A 435 11.64 19.49 -4.65
N VAL A 436 10.94 18.97 -5.65
CA VAL A 436 10.84 19.56 -6.99
C VAL A 436 9.38 19.64 -7.44
N ALA A 437 9.01 20.69 -8.14
CA ALA A 437 7.67 20.91 -8.65
C ALA A 437 7.67 21.07 -10.18
N PRO A 438 7.73 19.96 -10.94
CA PRO A 438 7.65 20.03 -12.39
C PRO A 438 6.28 20.54 -12.85
N ALA A 439 6.26 21.45 -13.80
CA ALA A 439 5.02 22.01 -14.34
C ALA A 439 4.40 21.09 -15.40
N LEU A 440 3.10 20.85 -15.29
CA LEU A 440 2.27 20.16 -16.28
C LEU A 440 0.95 20.91 -16.45
N PRO A 441 0.91 22.01 -17.22
CA PRO A 441 -0.28 22.83 -17.35
C PRO A 441 -1.51 22.05 -17.81
N LEU A 442 -2.69 22.38 -17.31
CA LEU A 442 -3.96 21.72 -17.63
C LEU A 442 -4.22 21.65 -19.13
N LYS A 443 -3.79 22.65 -19.90
CA LYS A 443 -3.88 22.61 -21.36
C LYS A 443 -3.05 21.46 -21.96
N THR A 444 -1.86 21.21 -21.43
CA THR A 444 -1.03 20.08 -21.87
C THR A 444 -1.69 18.76 -21.54
N VAL A 445 -2.33 18.64 -20.37
CA VAL A 445 -3.11 17.46 -20.00
C VAL A 445 -4.27 17.23 -20.98
N GLU A 446 -5.00 18.28 -21.33
CA GLU A 446 -6.08 18.23 -22.35
C GLU A 446 -5.54 17.72 -23.69
N ASP A 447 -4.42 18.26 -24.18
CA ASP A 447 -3.78 17.84 -25.44
C ASP A 447 -3.39 16.34 -25.41
N VAL A 448 -2.87 15.87 -24.30
CA VAL A 448 -2.53 14.44 -24.10
C VAL A 448 -3.78 13.57 -24.17
N TRP A 449 -4.86 13.92 -23.47
CA TRP A 449 -6.11 13.17 -23.48
C TRP A 449 -6.77 13.13 -24.87
N LEU A 450 -6.75 14.24 -25.60
CA LEU A 450 -7.28 14.30 -26.96
C LEU A 450 -6.49 13.47 -27.98
N THR A 451 -5.21 13.22 -27.72
CA THR A 451 -4.32 12.43 -28.60
C THR A 451 -4.19 10.99 -28.17
N ASN A 452 -4.09 10.73 -26.86
CA ASN A 452 -3.95 9.40 -26.29
C ASN A 452 -4.76 9.24 -24.99
N PRO A 453 -6.06 9.02 -25.09
CA PRO A 453 -6.96 8.97 -23.93
C PRO A 453 -6.77 7.75 -23.02
N LYS A 454 -5.89 6.82 -23.37
CA LYS A 454 -5.61 5.66 -22.52
C LYS A 454 -4.89 6.11 -21.26
N ARG A 455 -5.63 6.22 -20.16
CA ARG A 455 -5.15 6.50 -18.79
C ARG A 455 -4.41 7.84 -18.63
N GLY A 456 -4.91 8.91 -19.25
CA GLY A 456 -4.41 10.25 -19.00
C GLY A 456 -3.01 10.56 -19.51
N GLY A 457 -2.47 9.73 -20.41
CA GLY A 457 -1.14 9.90 -20.96
C GLY A 457 0.00 9.52 -20.02
N ASP A 458 1.19 9.51 -20.54
CA ASP A 458 2.42 9.33 -19.79
C ASP A 458 2.90 10.70 -19.28
N ILE A 459 2.59 11.01 -18.01
CA ILE A 459 2.95 12.27 -17.35
C ILE A 459 4.47 12.47 -17.38
N VAL A 460 5.24 11.43 -17.07
CA VAL A 460 6.70 11.52 -16.99
C VAL A 460 7.28 11.88 -18.35
N SER A 461 6.90 11.18 -19.41
CA SER A 461 7.40 11.51 -20.75
C SER A 461 6.90 12.85 -21.28
N THR A 462 5.73 13.29 -20.85
CA THR A 462 5.19 14.60 -21.22
C THR A 462 6.01 15.73 -20.59
N ILE A 463 6.31 15.66 -19.31
CA ILE A 463 7.16 16.64 -18.61
C ILE A 463 8.61 16.55 -19.12
N ALA A 464 9.12 15.35 -19.40
CA ALA A 464 10.47 15.14 -19.93
C ALA A 464 10.71 15.93 -21.24
N LYS A 465 9.70 16.05 -22.11
CA LYS A 465 9.78 16.81 -23.37
C LYS A 465 9.93 18.32 -23.16
N THR A 466 9.37 18.86 -22.08
CA THR A 466 9.45 20.29 -21.75
C THR A 466 10.61 20.63 -20.83
N SER A 467 11.29 19.62 -20.29
CA SER A 467 12.40 19.75 -19.36
C SER A 467 13.76 19.43 -19.97
N ASP A 468 13.88 19.28 -21.29
CA ASP A 468 15.10 18.81 -21.97
C ASP A 468 15.65 17.51 -21.34
N GLY A 469 14.75 16.61 -20.95
CA GLY A 469 15.07 15.33 -20.31
C GLY A 469 15.54 15.42 -18.85
N ARG A 470 15.41 16.58 -18.19
CA ARG A 470 15.79 16.74 -16.78
C ARG A 470 14.83 16.02 -15.84
N PHE A 471 13.52 16.01 -16.16
CA PHE A 471 12.54 15.24 -15.40
C PHE A 471 12.51 13.78 -15.87
N SER A 472 12.70 12.86 -14.94
CA SER A 472 12.74 11.43 -15.22
C SER A 472 12.37 10.62 -13.97
N ASN A 473 12.37 9.29 -14.08
CA ASN A 473 12.21 8.42 -12.93
C ASN A 473 13.30 8.66 -11.86
N LEU A 474 14.51 9.04 -12.27
CA LEU A 474 15.61 9.35 -11.35
C LEU A 474 15.30 10.56 -10.47
N THR A 475 14.70 11.60 -11.06
CA THR A 475 14.25 12.78 -10.29
C THR A 475 13.30 12.36 -9.17
N MET A 476 12.34 11.48 -9.47
CA MET A 476 11.36 10.99 -8.50
C MET A 476 11.93 10.02 -7.45
N LEU A 477 12.98 9.28 -7.79
CA LEU A 477 13.68 8.43 -6.83
C LEU A 477 14.58 9.22 -5.87
N ARG A 478 15.07 10.39 -6.27
CA ARG A 478 16.04 11.18 -5.52
C ARG A 478 15.44 12.39 -4.82
N HIS A 479 14.32 12.90 -5.31
CA HIS A 479 13.66 14.11 -4.80
C HIS A 479 12.16 13.89 -4.56
N LYS A 480 11.63 14.55 -3.53
CA LYS A 480 10.19 14.72 -3.37
C LYS A 480 9.64 15.46 -4.59
N THR A 481 8.56 14.93 -5.14
CA THR A 481 7.97 15.47 -6.37
C THR A 481 6.49 15.81 -6.17
N ALA A 482 6.08 17.02 -6.60
CA ALA A 482 4.68 17.41 -6.69
C ALA A 482 4.46 18.14 -8.00
N VAL A 483 3.67 17.57 -8.91
CA VAL A 483 3.42 18.16 -10.24
C VAL A 483 2.55 19.38 -10.13
N ASP A 484 3.01 20.52 -10.67
CA ASP A 484 2.27 21.77 -10.67
C ASP A 484 1.41 21.87 -11.95
N LEU A 485 0.09 21.85 -11.78
CA LEU A 485 -0.88 21.94 -12.86
C LEU A 485 -1.09 23.37 -13.39
N HIS A 486 -0.58 24.37 -12.69
CA HIS A 486 -0.70 25.79 -13.02
C HIS A 486 0.65 26.48 -13.24
N GLY A 487 1.74 25.71 -13.08
CA GLY A 487 3.11 26.22 -13.26
C GLY A 487 3.46 26.56 -14.70
N ASP A 488 4.45 27.44 -14.86
CA ASP A 488 5.04 27.73 -16.18
C ASP A 488 5.95 26.56 -16.62
N PRO A 489 5.75 25.96 -17.80
CA PRO A 489 6.62 24.91 -18.33
C PRO A 489 8.11 25.28 -18.42
N GLU A 490 8.45 26.56 -18.49
CA GLU A 490 9.85 27.00 -18.50
C GLU A 490 10.60 26.63 -17.22
N VAL A 491 9.90 26.47 -16.08
CA VAL A 491 10.46 25.95 -14.82
C VAL A 491 11.07 24.57 -15.01
N ASN A 492 10.52 23.75 -15.89
CA ASN A 492 11.03 22.40 -16.13
C ASN A 492 12.48 22.37 -16.64
N LYS A 493 12.92 23.45 -17.33
CA LYS A 493 14.31 23.57 -17.81
C LYS A 493 15.30 23.87 -16.70
N THR A 494 14.83 24.23 -15.50
CA THR A 494 15.66 24.52 -14.32
C THR A 494 15.74 23.37 -13.34
N LEU A 495 15.00 22.29 -13.57
CA LEU A 495 15.02 21.09 -12.72
C LEU A 495 16.44 20.51 -12.62
N PRO A 496 16.80 19.84 -11.51
CA PRO A 496 18.05 19.13 -11.40
C PRO A 496 18.24 18.16 -12.57
N LYS A 497 19.43 18.11 -13.12
CA LYS A 497 19.77 17.08 -14.12
C LYS A 497 20.40 15.91 -13.42
N GLU A 498 19.67 14.83 -13.35
CA GLU A 498 20.12 13.63 -12.67
C GLU A 498 21.00 12.77 -13.59
N GLU A 499 22.14 12.36 -13.09
CA GLU A 499 23.00 11.42 -13.80
C GLU A 499 22.46 10.00 -13.65
N ALA A 500 22.35 9.29 -14.78
CA ALA A 500 21.94 7.91 -14.78
C ALA A 500 23.00 7.01 -14.14
N GLY A 501 22.56 6.13 -13.26
CA GLY A 501 23.42 5.15 -12.61
C GLY A 501 22.62 3.98 -12.06
N PRO A 502 23.27 2.86 -11.75
CA PRO A 502 22.58 1.70 -11.21
C PRO A 502 22.16 1.88 -9.74
N VAL A 503 22.73 2.86 -9.04
CA VAL A 503 22.44 3.15 -7.63
C VAL A 503 21.77 4.50 -7.52
N ASN A 504 20.57 4.50 -6.93
CA ASN A 504 19.78 5.70 -6.69
C ASN A 504 19.59 5.89 -5.19
N THR A 505 20.16 6.98 -4.67
CA THR A 505 20.02 7.38 -3.27
C THR A 505 19.20 8.66 -3.19
N THR A 506 18.23 8.70 -2.28
CA THR A 506 17.46 9.93 -2.00
C THR A 506 18.35 11.06 -1.54
N CYS A 507 17.95 12.32 -1.75
CA CYS A 507 18.71 13.49 -1.31
C CYS A 507 18.94 13.54 0.21
N THR A 508 18.08 12.88 1.00
CA THR A 508 18.28 12.71 2.45
C THR A 508 19.35 11.65 2.80
N GLY A 509 19.77 10.84 1.83
CA GLY A 509 20.73 9.75 2.04
C GLY A 509 20.18 8.52 2.76
N GLU A 510 18.90 8.50 3.12
CA GLU A 510 18.29 7.45 3.95
C GLU A 510 17.76 6.25 3.15
N ILE A 511 17.39 6.45 1.89
CA ILE A 511 16.86 5.39 1.01
C ILE A 511 17.81 5.18 -0.17
N GLU A 512 18.15 3.92 -0.44
CA GLU A 512 18.94 3.51 -1.60
C GLU A 512 18.21 2.42 -2.38
N TRP A 513 18.10 2.60 -3.69
CA TRP A 513 17.67 1.59 -4.65
C TRP A 513 18.82 1.23 -5.57
N ASN A 514 19.35 0.02 -5.42
CA ASN A 514 20.60 -0.41 -6.02
C ASN A 514 20.38 -1.55 -7.02
N ASN A 515 20.64 -1.31 -8.29
CA ASN A 515 20.60 -2.28 -9.37
C ASN A 515 21.98 -2.50 -10.02
N GLU A 516 23.07 -2.29 -9.27
CA GLU A 516 24.44 -2.46 -9.76
C GLU A 516 24.67 -3.85 -10.35
N ILE A 517 24.06 -4.88 -9.74
CA ILE A 517 24.06 -6.23 -10.28
C ILE A 517 22.72 -6.49 -10.95
N PRO A 518 22.67 -6.61 -12.30
CA PRO A 518 21.43 -6.88 -13.02
C PRO A 518 20.70 -8.11 -12.49
N GLY A 519 19.40 -7.98 -12.20
CA GLY A 519 18.56 -9.04 -11.66
C GLY A 519 18.82 -9.39 -10.19
N SER A 520 19.67 -8.63 -9.51
CA SER A 520 19.99 -8.76 -8.09
C SER A 520 19.85 -7.42 -7.35
N GLY A 521 18.75 -6.73 -7.60
CA GLY A 521 18.43 -5.45 -7.02
C GLY A 521 18.32 -5.51 -5.48
N MET A 522 18.61 -4.38 -4.85
CA MET A 522 18.50 -4.17 -3.41
C MET A 522 17.81 -2.85 -3.12
N PHE A 523 17.00 -2.85 -2.09
CA PHE A 523 16.40 -1.67 -1.50
C PHE A 523 16.81 -1.58 -0.03
N LEU A 524 17.34 -0.42 0.38
CA LEU A 524 17.84 -0.20 1.72
C LEU A 524 17.24 1.07 2.33
N VAL A 525 16.92 1.00 3.63
CA VAL A 525 16.59 2.16 4.46
C VAL A 525 17.57 2.23 5.62
N ARG A 526 18.19 3.41 5.80
CA ARG A 526 19.30 3.64 6.74
C ARG A 526 19.00 4.77 7.71
N THR A 527 17.86 4.74 8.40
CA THR A 527 17.57 5.77 9.41
C THR A 527 18.16 5.43 10.78
N PRO A 528 18.23 6.35 11.72
CA PRO A 528 18.68 6.03 13.07
C PRO A 528 17.86 4.95 13.77
N ASN A 529 16.54 4.85 13.51
CA ASN A 529 15.60 4.04 14.26
C ASN A 529 14.99 2.87 13.49
N VAL A 530 15.11 2.87 12.16
CA VAL A 530 14.67 1.77 11.29
C VAL A 530 15.77 1.42 10.32
N LYS A 531 16.06 0.12 10.21
CA LYS A 531 16.90 -0.45 9.16
C LYS A 531 16.05 -1.39 8.33
N LEU A 532 16.18 -1.30 7.01
CA LEU A 532 15.49 -2.19 6.09
C LEU A 532 16.44 -2.63 4.98
N PHE A 533 16.40 -3.90 4.68
CA PHE A 533 16.94 -4.50 3.48
C PHE A 533 15.81 -5.29 2.80
N SER A 534 15.60 -5.09 1.53
CA SER A 534 14.74 -5.95 0.70
C SER A 534 15.43 -6.18 -0.65
N GLY A 535 15.56 -7.43 -1.06
CA GLY A 535 16.19 -7.76 -2.33
C GLY A 535 17.08 -8.99 -2.31
N PHE A 536 18.06 -8.99 -3.22
CA PHE A 536 18.94 -10.12 -3.50
C PHE A 536 20.33 -9.88 -2.86
N PRO A 537 20.62 -10.50 -1.71
CA PRO A 537 21.85 -10.24 -0.95
C PRO A 537 23.12 -10.70 -1.68
N ALA A 538 23.05 -11.78 -2.48
CA ALA A 538 24.16 -12.31 -3.27
C ALA A 538 25.48 -12.46 -2.50
N GLY A 539 25.41 -12.84 -1.21
CA GLY A 539 26.57 -13.03 -0.33
C GLY A 539 27.26 -11.74 0.12
N ARG A 540 26.68 -10.57 -0.15
CA ARG A 540 27.24 -9.27 0.22
C ARG A 540 27.04 -8.95 1.70
N VAL A 541 27.96 -8.14 2.26
CA VAL A 541 27.76 -7.49 3.55
C VAL A 541 27.05 -6.15 3.28
N MET A 542 25.82 -6.01 3.77
CA MET A 542 25.05 -4.77 3.67
C MET A 542 25.36 -3.88 4.88
N ASP A 543 25.91 -2.71 4.64
CA ASP A 543 25.98 -1.65 5.65
C ASP A 543 24.64 -0.93 5.72
N LEU A 544 23.94 -1.06 6.84
CA LEU A 544 22.66 -0.41 7.10
C LEU A 544 22.80 0.92 7.85
N GLY A 545 24.02 1.41 8.01
CA GLY A 545 24.33 2.66 8.69
C GLY A 545 24.25 2.58 10.22
N ASN A 546 24.77 3.60 10.90
CA ASN A 546 24.82 3.70 12.36
C ASN A 546 25.46 2.47 13.05
N GLY A 547 26.39 1.81 12.35
CA GLY A 547 27.11 0.63 12.86
C GLY A 547 26.31 -0.68 12.84
N VAL A 548 25.17 -0.71 12.18
CA VAL A 548 24.38 -1.92 11.90
C VAL A 548 24.80 -2.50 10.56
N SER A 549 25.10 -3.80 10.52
CA SER A 549 25.39 -4.53 9.28
C SER A 549 24.62 -5.84 9.23
N LEU A 550 24.30 -6.27 8.01
CA LEU A 550 23.55 -7.48 7.72
C LEU A 550 24.30 -8.34 6.69
N VAL A 551 24.40 -9.64 6.99
CA VAL A 551 24.82 -10.66 6.01
C VAL A 551 23.73 -11.71 5.97
N VAL A 552 23.22 -12.00 4.78
CA VAL A 552 22.18 -13.01 4.60
C VAL A 552 22.79 -14.27 3.97
N GLY A 553 22.46 -15.41 4.50
CA GLY A 553 22.81 -16.71 3.95
C GLY A 553 21.95 -17.10 2.74
N GLU A 554 21.98 -18.38 2.38
CA GLU A 554 21.18 -18.90 1.28
C GLU A 554 19.69 -18.89 1.65
N THR A 555 18.85 -18.38 0.73
CA THR A 555 17.38 -18.37 0.84
C THR A 555 16.76 -19.04 -0.38
N LYS A 556 15.55 -19.55 -0.24
CA LYS A 556 14.83 -20.26 -1.33
C LYS A 556 14.69 -19.43 -2.60
N LEU A 557 14.49 -18.14 -2.47
CA LEU A 557 14.35 -17.21 -3.61
C LEU A 557 15.67 -16.52 -4.00
N GLY A 558 16.76 -16.71 -3.25
CA GLY A 558 17.93 -15.83 -3.32
C GLY A 558 17.58 -14.39 -2.96
N TRP A 559 16.43 -14.16 -2.34
CA TRP A 559 15.84 -12.88 -2.00
C TRP A 559 15.23 -12.93 -0.60
N THR A 560 15.20 -11.81 0.09
CA THR A 560 14.58 -11.67 1.42
C THR A 560 14.24 -10.21 1.72
N THR A 561 13.33 -10.01 2.68
CA THR A 561 13.11 -8.72 3.36
C THR A 561 13.48 -8.85 4.83
N VAL A 562 14.33 -7.96 5.31
CA VAL A 562 14.75 -7.87 6.71
C VAL A 562 14.54 -6.45 7.21
N SER A 563 13.82 -6.29 8.33
CA SER A 563 13.66 -4.99 8.97
C SER A 563 14.07 -5.06 10.45
N LEU A 564 14.67 -3.98 10.95
CA LEU A 564 15.03 -3.80 12.34
C LEU A 564 14.49 -2.45 12.80
N THR A 565 13.60 -2.45 13.80
CA THR A 565 12.91 -1.26 14.29
C THR A 565 13.18 -1.03 15.76
N SER A 566 13.74 0.13 16.11
CA SER A 566 13.87 0.56 17.51
C SER A 566 12.49 0.94 18.05
N ARG A 567 12.06 0.29 19.15
CA ARG A 567 10.73 0.50 19.72
C ARG A 567 10.58 1.92 20.26
N GLU A 568 11.55 2.35 21.04
CA GLU A 568 11.55 3.67 21.71
C GLU A 568 12.06 4.81 20.82
N GLY A 569 12.50 4.52 19.57
CA GLY A 569 13.08 5.54 18.69
C GLY A 569 14.41 6.11 19.18
N LYS A 570 15.23 5.29 19.85
CA LYS A 570 16.54 5.69 20.43
C LYS A 570 17.75 5.07 19.73
N GLY A 571 17.52 4.47 18.55
CA GLY A 571 18.55 3.74 17.82
C GLY A 571 18.84 2.37 18.42
N PHE A 572 20.01 1.80 18.05
CA PHE A 572 20.35 0.41 18.32
C PHE A 572 21.58 0.24 19.26
N ALA A 573 22.19 1.35 19.69
CA ALA A 573 23.28 1.34 20.65
C ALA A 573 22.80 1.62 22.09
N ALA A 574 21.71 2.37 22.22
CA ALA A 574 21.17 2.83 23.49
C ALA A 574 20.33 1.75 24.16
N LYS A 575 20.17 1.90 25.49
CA LYS A 575 19.23 1.07 26.27
C LYS A 575 17.82 1.17 25.70
N GLY A 576 17.23 0.01 25.43
CA GLY A 576 15.89 -0.10 24.85
C GLY A 576 15.64 -1.46 24.21
N SER A 577 14.54 -1.56 23.50
CA SER A 577 14.16 -2.77 22.77
C SER A 577 14.02 -2.52 21.26
N SER A 578 14.22 -3.55 20.47
CA SER A 578 14.06 -3.52 19.03
C SER A 578 13.43 -4.81 18.53
N LEU A 579 12.64 -4.69 17.47
CA LEU A 579 12.08 -5.84 16.76
C LEU A 579 12.85 -6.04 15.45
N LEU A 580 13.43 -7.23 15.31
CA LEU A 580 14.02 -7.71 14.07
C LEU A 580 13.04 -8.67 13.40
N VAL A 581 12.74 -8.40 12.14
CA VAL A 581 11.87 -9.22 11.30
C VAL A 581 12.64 -9.68 10.08
N ALA A 582 12.53 -10.97 9.74
CA ALA A 582 13.15 -11.54 8.56
C ALA A 582 12.20 -12.51 7.87
N THR A 583 11.82 -12.20 6.63
CA THR A 583 10.88 -13.00 5.83
C THR A 583 11.43 -13.28 4.45
N GLY A 584 11.02 -14.41 3.87
CA GLY A 584 11.38 -14.83 2.52
C GLY A 584 10.21 -15.51 1.85
N TYR A 585 10.45 -16.66 1.25
CA TYR A 585 9.42 -17.43 0.58
C TYR A 585 8.30 -17.85 1.53
N THR A 586 7.07 -17.54 1.14
CA THR A 586 5.88 -17.78 1.97
C THR A 586 4.68 -18.12 1.08
N HIS A 587 3.92 -19.18 1.45
CA HIS A 587 2.70 -19.58 0.74
C HIS A 587 1.75 -20.35 1.68
N ASN A 588 0.50 -20.59 1.23
CA ASN A 588 -0.41 -21.48 1.95
C ASN A 588 0.11 -22.92 1.91
N LYS A 589 -0.12 -23.68 2.98
CA LYS A 589 0.14 -25.11 2.98
C LYS A 589 -0.59 -25.78 1.81
N ASP A 590 0.09 -26.72 1.18
CA ASP A 590 -0.42 -27.51 0.03
C ASP A 590 -0.82 -26.66 -1.21
N ALA A 591 -0.33 -25.43 -1.33
CA ALA A 591 -0.58 -24.59 -2.51
C ALA A 591 0.08 -25.16 -3.76
N VAL A 592 -0.65 -25.16 -4.87
CA VAL A 592 -0.15 -25.61 -6.17
C VAL A 592 -0.04 -24.42 -7.13
N PHE A 593 1.18 -24.18 -7.58
CA PHE A 593 1.46 -23.15 -8.58
C PHE A 593 2.06 -23.77 -9.82
N THR A 594 1.68 -23.24 -10.99
CA THR A 594 2.25 -23.64 -12.27
C THR A 594 2.97 -22.44 -12.88
N VAL A 595 4.21 -22.63 -13.30
CA VAL A 595 4.91 -21.62 -14.08
C VAL A 595 4.49 -21.74 -15.53
N GLU A 596 4.07 -20.61 -16.10
CA GLU A 596 3.59 -20.54 -17.47
C GLU A 596 4.73 -20.73 -18.48
N LYS A 597 4.43 -21.39 -19.58
CA LYS A 597 5.33 -21.49 -20.75
C LYS A 597 4.85 -20.55 -21.86
N ASP A 598 5.78 -19.98 -22.58
CA ASP A 598 5.47 -19.22 -23.80
C ASP A 598 5.11 -20.18 -24.97
N LYS A 599 4.80 -19.58 -26.12
CA LYS A 599 4.45 -20.35 -27.35
C LYS A 599 5.55 -21.30 -27.82
N ASP A 600 6.79 -21.07 -27.45
CA ASP A 600 7.96 -21.87 -27.84
C ASP A 600 8.33 -22.88 -26.72
N GLY A 601 7.50 -23.02 -25.69
CA GLY A 601 7.66 -23.94 -24.56
C GLY A 601 8.67 -23.49 -23.51
N LYS A 602 9.22 -22.27 -23.62
CA LYS A 602 10.15 -21.69 -22.66
C LYS A 602 9.38 -21.17 -21.43
N LEU A 603 9.90 -21.44 -20.23
CA LEU A 603 9.33 -20.94 -18.98
C LEU A 603 9.33 -19.41 -18.97
N THR A 604 8.20 -18.84 -18.58
CA THR A 604 8.02 -17.41 -18.36
C THR A 604 8.20 -17.08 -16.87
N LYS A 605 8.12 -15.81 -16.52
CA LYS A 605 8.08 -15.36 -15.12
C LYS A 605 6.66 -15.34 -14.56
N ALA A 606 5.66 -15.77 -15.34
CA ALA A 606 4.27 -15.79 -14.90
C ALA A 606 3.97 -17.07 -14.12
N VAL A 607 3.34 -16.90 -12.97
CA VAL A 607 2.84 -17.98 -12.13
C VAL A 607 1.33 -18.01 -12.24
N SER A 608 0.76 -19.20 -12.38
CA SER A 608 -0.69 -19.39 -12.34
C SER A 608 -1.10 -20.38 -11.27
N SER A 609 -2.30 -20.19 -10.76
CA SER A 609 -2.96 -21.15 -9.88
C SER A 609 -4.46 -21.08 -10.12
N ARG A 610 -5.14 -22.22 -10.00
CA ARG A 610 -6.60 -22.21 -9.94
C ARG A 610 -7.02 -21.73 -8.55
N TRP A 611 -8.19 -21.14 -8.47
CA TRP A 611 -8.77 -20.66 -7.21
C TRP A 611 -8.75 -21.71 -6.09
N TYR A 612 -9.08 -22.97 -6.40
CA TYR A 612 -9.13 -24.05 -5.41
C TYR A 612 -7.76 -24.73 -5.15
N ASP A 613 -6.72 -24.35 -5.87
CA ASP A 613 -5.35 -24.88 -5.73
C ASP A 613 -4.47 -23.95 -4.87
N TRP A 614 -5.04 -22.90 -4.28
CA TRP A 614 -4.28 -21.97 -3.44
C TRP A 614 -3.78 -22.56 -2.15
N GLY A 615 -4.17 -23.80 -1.85
CA GLY A 615 -3.89 -24.45 -0.60
C GLY A 615 -4.82 -24.00 0.52
N THR A 616 -4.50 -24.42 1.71
CA THR A 616 -5.24 -24.08 2.94
C THR A 616 -4.27 -23.44 3.96
N GLY A 617 -4.82 -22.88 5.06
CA GLY A 617 -3.96 -22.55 6.20
C GLY A 617 -3.31 -23.81 6.81
N PRO A 618 -2.23 -23.63 7.54
CA PRO A 618 -1.57 -22.37 7.88
C PRO A 618 -0.69 -21.81 6.75
N MET A 619 -0.35 -20.52 6.87
CA MET A 619 0.74 -19.94 6.09
C MET A 619 2.04 -20.63 6.45
N MET A 620 2.76 -21.10 5.44
CA MET A 620 4.07 -21.72 5.55
C MET A 620 5.14 -20.69 5.16
N THR A 621 6.16 -20.49 5.98
CA THR A 621 7.19 -19.46 5.75
C THR A 621 8.59 -20.02 5.90
N GLU A 622 9.54 -19.38 5.22
CA GLU A 622 10.97 -19.68 5.29
C GLU A 622 11.62 -18.99 6.48
N GLY A 623 12.51 -19.70 7.19
CA GLY A 623 13.39 -19.09 8.19
C GLY A 623 14.67 -18.55 7.53
N ILE A 624 14.92 -17.26 7.65
CA ILE A 624 16.02 -16.59 6.96
C ILE A 624 17.32 -16.72 7.74
N PRO A 625 18.34 -17.42 7.20
CA PRO A 625 19.65 -17.46 7.82
C PRO A 625 20.35 -16.11 7.62
N ALA A 626 20.64 -15.41 8.73
CA ALA A 626 21.32 -14.13 8.65
C ALA A 626 22.19 -13.85 9.89
N THR A 627 23.22 -13.06 9.66
CA THR A 627 24.06 -12.45 10.71
C THR A 627 23.79 -10.96 10.77
N VAL A 628 23.36 -10.50 11.94
CA VAL A 628 23.14 -9.08 12.23
C VAL A 628 24.20 -8.60 13.21
N ILE A 629 24.92 -7.55 12.82
CA ILE A 629 25.91 -6.90 13.69
C ILE A 629 25.30 -5.60 14.19
N LEU A 630 25.31 -5.43 15.51
CA LEU A 630 24.73 -4.25 16.16
C LEU A 630 25.82 -3.37 16.77
N PRO A 631 25.60 -2.06 16.86
CA PRO A 631 26.54 -1.14 17.51
C PRO A 631 26.63 -1.31 19.03
N SER A 632 25.63 -1.94 19.65
CA SER A 632 25.60 -2.20 21.10
C SER A 632 26.68 -3.19 21.54
N ALA A 633 27.08 -3.11 22.82
CA ALA A 633 28.01 -4.07 23.40
C ALA A 633 27.38 -5.45 23.53
N ALA A 634 28.11 -6.50 23.17
CA ALA A 634 27.64 -7.88 23.30
C ALA A 634 27.23 -8.24 24.74
N SER A 635 27.95 -7.72 25.74
CA SER A 635 27.65 -7.95 27.16
C SER A 635 26.37 -7.27 27.65
N ALA A 636 25.90 -6.24 26.95
CA ALA A 636 24.66 -5.51 27.28
C ALA A 636 23.48 -5.94 26.41
N THR A 637 23.70 -6.80 25.42
CA THR A 637 22.66 -7.20 24.44
C THR A 637 22.14 -8.59 24.73
N LYS A 638 20.81 -8.75 24.67
CA LYS A 638 20.13 -10.04 24.67
C LYS A 638 19.20 -10.13 23.48
N CYS A 639 18.97 -11.33 22.98
CA CYS A 639 18.08 -11.59 21.85
C CYS A 639 17.24 -12.84 22.08
N TRP A 640 15.97 -12.79 21.69
CA TRP A 640 15.03 -13.92 21.76
C TRP A 640 14.29 -14.10 20.45
N ALA A 641 14.18 -15.34 20.02
CA ALA A 641 13.20 -15.75 19.03
C ALA A 641 11.80 -15.69 19.64
N LEU A 642 10.81 -15.19 18.88
CA LEU A 642 9.45 -15.00 19.34
C LEU A 642 8.51 -15.99 18.65
N ASP A 643 7.41 -16.36 19.32
CA ASP A 643 6.31 -17.11 18.72
C ASP A 643 5.35 -16.22 17.93
N GLU A 644 4.26 -16.78 17.45
CA GLU A 644 3.22 -16.09 16.64
C GLU A 644 2.49 -14.99 17.43
N SER A 645 2.56 -15.02 18.77
CA SER A 645 2.02 -13.97 19.65
C SER A 645 3.06 -12.88 20.00
N GLY A 646 4.32 -13.08 19.61
CA GLY A 646 5.44 -12.23 20.02
C GLY A 646 6.00 -12.56 21.39
N ALA A 647 5.59 -13.67 22.01
CA ALA A 647 6.15 -14.13 23.28
C ALA A 647 7.53 -14.78 23.07
N ARG A 648 8.41 -14.64 24.03
CA ARG A 648 9.77 -15.20 23.97
C ARG A 648 9.76 -16.72 24.02
N MET A 649 10.25 -17.37 22.96
CA MET A 649 10.38 -18.83 22.89
C MET A 649 11.77 -19.32 23.30
N LYS A 650 12.79 -18.75 22.67
CA LYS A 650 14.17 -19.26 22.79
C LYS A 650 15.17 -18.11 22.74
N GLU A 651 16.14 -18.13 23.63
CA GLU A 651 17.25 -17.16 23.59
C GLU A 651 18.15 -17.43 22.38
N VAL A 652 18.49 -16.37 21.65
CA VAL A 652 19.48 -16.39 20.58
C VAL A 652 20.82 -15.96 21.16
N PRO A 653 21.86 -16.81 21.11
CA PRO A 653 23.16 -16.46 21.67
C PRO A 653 23.76 -15.22 21.03
N VAL A 654 24.16 -14.27 21.86
CA VAL A 654 24.87 -13.06 21.41
C VAL A 654 26.37 -13.32 21.41
N LYS A 655 26.98 -13.28 20.22
CA LYS A 655 28.41 -13.42 20.07
C LYS A 655 29.11 -12.06 20.18
N ARG A 656 30.34 -12.08 20.68
CA ARG A 656 31.18 -10.87 20.77
C ARG A 656 32.01 -10.72 19.50
N GLY A 657 31.75 -9.69 18.73
CA GLY A 657 32.51 -9.32 17.56
C GLY A 657 33.77 -8.50 17.86
N ALA A 658 34.45 -8.07 16.81
CA ALA A 658 35.54 -7.11 16.93
C ALA A 658 35.04 -5.82 17.61
N SER A 659 35.85 -5.22 18.41
CA SER A 659 35.48 -4.03 19.20
C SER A 659 34.36 -4.23 20.23
N GLY A 660 34.03 -5.48 20.56
CA GLY A 660 33.02 -5.82 21.58
C GLY A 660 31.57 -5.70 21.12
N LYS A 661 31.31 -5.47 19.84
CA LYS A 661 29.96 -5.35 19.25
C LYS A 661 29.19 -6.66 19.35
N ALA A 662 27.85 -6.54 19.45
CA ALA A 662 26.95 -7.70 19.44
C ALA A 662 26.79 -8.26 18.02
N ILE A 663 26.87 -9.58 17.91
CA ILE A 663 26.59 -10.35 16.70
C ILE A 663 25.49 -11.35 17.00
N LEU A 664 24.46 -11.31 16.20
CA LEU A 664 23.31 -12.21 16.27
C LEU A 664 23.27 -13.09 15.03
N GLU A 665 23.13 -14.41 15.22
CA GLU A 665 22.91 -15.36 14.14
C GLU A 665 21.47 -15.88 14.23
N ILE A 666 20.62 -15.46 13.30
CA ILE A 666 19.25 -15.91 13.16
C ILE A 666 19.14 -16.98 12.07
N GLY A 667 18.00 -17.69 12.01
CA GLY A 667 17.81 -18.70 10.96
C GLY A 667 16.71 -19.70 11.24
N PRO A 668 16.57 -20.72 10.34
CA PRO A 668 15.48 -21.69 10.35
C PRO A 668 15.40 -22.55 11.63
N GLN A 669 16.50 -22.66 12.39
CA GLN A 669 16.55 -23.39 13.67
C GLN A 669 15.67 -22.78 14.76
N TYR A 670 15.24 -21.53 14.58
CA TYR A 670 14.35 -20.85 15.52
C TYR A 670 12.87 -20.94 15.12
N ARG A 671 12.55 -21.29 13.87
CA ARG A 671 11.19 -21.44 13.34
C ARG A 671 10.31 -20.21 13.63
N THR A 672 10.85 -19.03 13.39
CA THR A 672 10.18 -17.74 13.57
C THR A 672 10.61 -16.73 12.51
N VAL A 673 9.80 -15.71 12.33
CA VAL A 673 10.13 -14.52 11.53
C VAL A 673 10.47 -13.32 12.42
N TRP A 674 10.30 -13.44 13.75
CA TRP A 674 10.42 -12.34 14.70
C TRP A 674 11.48 -12.60 15.79
N TYR A 675 12.25 -11.56 16.08
CA TYR A 675 13.24 -11.58 17.15
C TYR A 675 13.19 -10.28 17.95
N GLU A 676 13.08 -10.39 19.27
CA GLU A 676 13.24 -9.26 20.17
C GLU A 676 14.69 -9.11 20.56
N ILE A 677 15.22 -7.88 20.44
CA ILE A 677 16.55 -7.50 20.87
C ILE A 677 16.40 -6.48 21.99
N SER A 678 17.08 -6.72 23.11
CA SER A 678 17.11 -5.80 24.26
C SER A 678 18.54 -5.40 24.57
N VAL A 679 18.76 -4.10 24.68
CA VAL A 679 20.02 -3.50 25.15
C VAL A 679 19.77 -2.95 26.55
N GLN A 680 20.59 -3.39 27.56
CA GLN A 680 20.43 -3.09 28.99
C GLN A 680 21.31 -1.90 29.44
#